data_cd08a4fe597742b5b22b87de1eb6ec2d
#
_entry.id   cd08a4fe597742b5b22b87de1eb6ec2d
#
_cell.length_a   1.000
_cell.length_b   1.000
_cell.length_c   1.000
_cell.angle_alpha   90.00
_cell.angle_beta   90.00
_cell.angle_gamma   90.00
#
_symmetry.space_group_name_H-M   'P 1'
#
loop_
_entity.id
_entity.type
_entity.pdbx_description
1 polymer ?
#
loop_
_entity_poly.entity_id
_entity_poly.type
_entity_poly.pdbx_seq_one_letter_code
_entity_poly.pdbx_strand_id
1 'polypeptide(L)'
;MNAPSLCLRLAALAATVLLLAPSPAFAGPDKGSGHRSFPKLRLKSPHRGRDAVDQLSTRLPEVARAYGLNSAELRRMLLVDPTLNVDVEGRLHYAEPLPQAAGTVVGAPEAAAVSPEQVFLLHSRPGAKRTIYLDFDGHLLSGVAWNTSYNAGADILAPAFDLDGDPTSFNDAERSVVQEVWQRVAEDFAPFDVDVTTEPGGEDRLTRSLWSDDVFGTRILISPISQYFGSYGGLAYVGTFDDIGDTYKTALIFPDRLSGNPKYIAEAAAHECGHSLGLNHDGVTAGSSYYSGHGAGETSWAPLMGAGYYANLTQWSKGEYAAADNPQDDLAVMRTYGLPARADDHGNVATTATMMPAGEVWTAAGVIGSETDVDVFSFTTAGGDLAVSLTPAGIGPNLDLAAELRDGADNVLQTVNPQGVIGANISLPLAAGTYYLHVRGAGQGDPLLGGYSAYGSVGQYSIAGSVGGGNPEIFIESRAPVAVATLTPTAGIAGVTQFTFDASASFDSDGSVVAYAWDFGDGTGGNGALVAKIYAQPGQYAVTVTVTDESGLTHSAGGTVEVAAPNLPPVAVALASLSEGVAPVTVTLDGSGSSDPDGRIISHAWSLGDGTTATGPVVSKTYSVAGTYTAVLTVTDDRGATATRATTIVVSPAVKQLRVQSISLVQQASGTRALIQSTVQITDTLGNPVSGAKVSFRWSGTVSGSGSATTDSAGRIVVPSKTFTSAGSVTFAVTGLSKTGFTYNVANNLMTSVTFYASRLPRTR
;
A
#
# COMPACT_ATOMS: atom_id res chain seq x y z
N MET A 1 -63.07 33.25 -12.16
CA MET A 1 -62.65 33.47 -13.54
C MET A 1 -61.24 32.96 -13.69
N ASN A 2 -61.13 31.89 -14.39
CA ASN A 2 -60.01 31.31 -15.16
C ASN A 2 -58.53 31.47 -14.64
N ALA A 3 -57.99 30.36 -14.18
CA ALA A 3 -56.57 30.01 -14.27
C ALA A 3 -56.17 29.63 -15.72
N PRO A 4 -54.92 29.70 -16.08
CA PRO A 4 -54.38 28.68 -16.98
C PRO A 4 -53.21 27.89 -16.38
N SER A 5 -53.33 26.59 -16.59
CA SER A 5 -52.40 25.51 -16.33
C SER A 5 -51.05 25.71 -17.05
N LEU A 6 -49.94 25.48 -16.32
CA LEU A 6 -48.61 25.31 -16.93
C LEU A 6 -48.18 23.86 -16.74
N CYS A 7 -48.23 23.07 -17.82
CA CYS A 7 -47.67 21.72 -17.89
C CYS A 7 -46.15 21.76 -17.84
N LEU A 8 -45.55 21.30 -16.77
CA LEU A 8 -44.16 20.97 -16.73
C LEU A 8 -43.97 19.50 -17.15
N ARG A 9 -43.34 19.27 -18.27
CA ARG A 9 -42.89 17.95 -18.71
C ARG A 9 -41.66 17.55 -17.87
N LEU A 10 -41.83 16.62 -16.95
CA LEU A 10 -40.70 15.88 -16.35
C LEU A 10 -40.22 14.85 -17.39
N ALA A 11 -39.03 15.04 -17.89
CA ALA A 11 -38.28 13.98 -18.57
C ALA A 11 -37.77 13.01 -17.50
N ALA A 12 -38.36 11.82 -17.44
CA ALA A 12 -37.87 10.72 -16.62
C ALA A 12 -36.54 10.20 -17.23
N LEU A 13 -35.42 10.51 -16.61
CA LEU A 13 -34.17 9.83 -16.85
C LEU A 13 -34.27 8.46 -16.14
N ALA A 14 -34.50 7.41 -16.91
CA ALA A 14 -34.43 6.04 -16.42
C ALA A 14 -32.94 5.72 -16.15
N ALA A 15 -32.48 5.95 -14.94
CA ALA A 15 -31.23 5.36 -14.44
C ALA A 15 -31.48 3.86 -14.31
N THR A 16 -30.94 3.07 -15.23
CA THR A 16 -30.86 1.61 -15.10
C THR A 16 -29.90 1.32 -13.97
N VAL A 17 -30.43 1.21 -12.74
CA VAL A 17 -29.68 0.63 -11.61
C VAL A 17 -29.48 -0.84 -11.97
N LEU A 18 -28.25 -1.18 -12.34
CA LEU A 18 -27.80 -2.56 -12.45
C LEU A 18 -27.79 -3.10 -11.01
N LEU A 19 -28.87 -3.74 -10.59
CA LEU A 19 -28.92 -4.51 -9.35
C LEU A 19 -27.88 -5.64 -9.51
N LEU A 20 -26.70 -5.43 -8.96
CA LEU A 20 -25.73 -6.50 -8.78
C LEU A 20 -26.39 -7.53 -7.86
N ALA A 21 -26.53 -8.75 -8.32
CA ALA A 21 -27.02 -9.85 -7.49
C ALA A 21 -26.02 -10.03 -6.32
N PRO A 22 -26.52 -10.36 -5.11
CA PRO A 22 -25.66 -10.63 -3.96
C PRO A 22 -24.64 -11.72 -4.26
N SER A 23 -23.51 -11.71 -3.53
CA SER A 23 -22.48 -12.74 -3.67
C SER A 23 -23.08 -14.10 -3.27
N PRO A 24 -22.90 -15.16 -4.08
CA PRO A 24 -23.38 -16.48 -3.71
C PRO A 24 -22.50 -17.02 -2.55
N ALA A 25 -23.16 -17.66 -1.58
CA ALA A 25 -22.47 -18.40 -0.54
C ALA A 25 -21.78 -19.64 -1.14
N PHE A 26 -20.61 -20.02 -0.62
CA PHE A 26 -20.03 -21.32 -0.91
C PHE A 26 -20.93 -22.41 -0.32
N ALA A 27 -21.23 -23.43 -1.12
CA ALA A 27 -21.98 -24.57 -0.61
C ALA A 27 -21.07 -25.38 0.35
N GLY A 28 -21.61 -25.70 1.53
CA GLY A 28 -20.98 -26.66 2.43
C GLY A 28 -20.81 -28.04 1.76
N PRO A 29 -20.03 -28.95 2.36
CA PRO A 29 -19.84 -30.28 1.82
C PRO A 29 -21.20 -31.01 1.69
N ASP A 30 -21.42 -31.59 0.51
CA ASP A 30 -22.62 -32.43 0.29
C ASP A 30 -22.58 -33.61 1.24
N LYS A 31 -23.50 -33.63 2.22
CA LYS A 31 -23.58 -34.70 3.27
C LYS A 31 -23.78 -36.09 2.69
N GLY A 32 -24.04 -36.23 1.37
CA GLY A 32 -24.29 -37.50 0.70
C GLY A 32 -23.10 -38.14 0.01
N SER A 33 -22.05 -37.42 -0.36
CA SER A 33 -20.92 -37.93 -1.14
C SER A 33 -19.54 -37.78 -0.49
N GLY A 34 -19.41 -37.04 0.56
CA GLY A 34 -18.21 -36.98 1.41
C GLY A 34 -16.94 -36.37 0.80
N HIS A 35 -16.94 -35.96 -0.46
CA HIS A 35 -15.73 -35.43 -1.11
C HIS A 35 -16.00 -34.27 -2.02
N ARG A 36 -15.37 -33.11 -1.75
CA ARG A 36 -15.16 -32.10 -2.78
C ARG A 36 -14.12 -32.61 -3.78
N SER A 37 -14.53 -32.84 -5.01
CA SER A 37 -13.60 -33.24 -6.07
C SER A 37 -13.07 -31.98 -6.74
N PHE A 38 -11.83 -31.61 -6.42
CA PHE A 38 -11.16 -30.50 -7.09
C PHE A 38 -10.50 -30.95 -8.41
N PRO A 39 -10.57 -30.12 -9.44
CA PRO A 39 -9.88 -30.42 -10.70
C PRO A 39 -8.37 -30.36 -10.46
N LYS A 40 -7.63 -31.30 -11.06
CA LYS A 40 -6.17 -31.26 -11.06
C LYS A 40 -5.70 -30.20 -12.06
N LEU A 41 -5.43 -29.00 -11.59
CA LEU A 41 -4.86 -27.90 -12.36
C LEU A 41 -3.35 -27.80 -12.11
N ARG A 42 -2.65 -27.10 -12.99
CA ARG A 42 -1.24 -26.73 -12.82
C ARG A 42 -1.06 -25.34 -13.44
N LEU A 43 -1.37 -24.32 -12.67
CA LEU A 43 -1.07 -22.95 -13.03
C LEU A 43 0.38 -22.63 -12.63
N LYS A 44 0.97 -21.59 -13.22
CA LYS A 44 2.39 -21.24 -12.97
C LYS A 44 2.59 -20.47 -11.65
N SER A 45 1.58 -19.75 -11.24
CA SER A 45 1.55 -18.92 -10.03
C SER A 45 0.10 -18.71 -9.63
N PRO A 46 -0.20 -18.19 -8.42
CA PRO A 46 -1.53 -17.70 -8.08
C PRO A 46 -1.99 -16.57 -9.01
N HIS A 47 -3.28 -16.55 -9.35
CA HIS A 47 -3.89 -15.58 -10.26
C HIS A 47 -5.15 -14.98 -9.63
N ARG A 48 -5.49 -13.73 -10.01
CA ARG A 48 -6.69 -13.02 -9.53
C ARG A 48 -7.38 -12.23 -10.63
N GLY A 49 -8.61 -11.80 -10.37
CA GLY A 49 -9.34 -10.94 -11.26
C GLY A 49 -9.55 -11.56 -12.65
N ARG A 50 -9.43 -10.75 -13.68
CA ARG A 50 -9.54 -11.18 -15.07
C ARG A 50 -8.50 -12.24 -15.45
N ASP A 51 -7.28 -12.11 -14.94
CA ASP A 51 -6.21 -13.06 -15.22
C ASP A 51 -6.58 -14.47 -14.70
N ALA A 52 -7.11 -14.59 -13.50
CA ALA A 52 -7.61 -15.85 -12.96
C ALA A 52 -8.70 -16.48 -13.86
N VAL A 53 -9.65 -15.66 -14.32
CA VAL A 53 -10.71 -16.10 -15.23
C VAL A 53 -10.14 -16.62 -16.55
N ASP A 54 -9.15 -15.92 -17.11
CA ASP A 54 -8.52 -16.29 -18.39
C ASP A 54 -7.64 -17.54 -18.23
N GLN A 55 -6.91 -17.68 -17.13
CA GLN A 55 -6.09 -18.88 -16.84
C GLN A 55 -6.95 -20.12 -16.58
N LEU A 56 -8.05 -19.98 -15.84
CA LEU A 56 -8.99 -21.08 -15.65
C LEU A 56 -9.68 -21.50 -16.95
N SER A 57 -10.00 -20.54 -17.85
CA SER A 57 -10.57 -20.77 -19.17
C SER A 57 -11.69 -21.82 -19.19
N THR A 58 -11.47 -22.94 -19.89
CA THR A 58 -12.43 -24.06 -19.98
C THR A 58 -12.60 -24.85 -18.70
N ARG A 59 -11.69 -24.68 -17.70
CA ARG A 59 -11.72 -25.37 -16.41
C ARG A 59 -12.51 -24.60 -15.34
N LEU A 60 -12.89 -23.34 -15.62
CA LEU A 60 -13.69 -22.52 -14.70
C LEU A 60 -14.96 -23.24 -14.16
N PRO A 61 -15.74 -24.00 -15.02
CA PRO A 61 -16.91 -24.73 -14.54
C PRO A 61 -16.58 -25.86 -13.56
N GLU A 62 -15.40 -26.44 -13.65
CA GLU A 62 -14.97 -27.53 -12.76
C GLU A 62 -14.60 -26.96 -11.38
N VAL A 63 -13.83 -25.84 -11.37
CA VAL A 63 -13.49 -25.13 -10.14
C VAL A 63 -14.76 -24.60 -9.47
N ALA A 64 -15.64 -23.93 -10.21
CA ALA A 64 -16.91 -23.43 -9.67
C ALA A 64 -17.71 -24.56 -8.97
N ARG A 65 -17.85 -25.71 -9.62
CA ARG A 65 -18.58 -26.85 -9.08
C ARG A 65 -17.96 -27.37 -7.77
N ALA A 66 -16.64 -27.37 -7.65
CA ALA A 66 -15.94 -27.79 -6.44
C ALA A 66 -16.30 -26.91 -5.22
N TYR A 67 -16.74 -25.68 -5.46
CA TYR A 67 -17.21 -24.74 -4.43
C TYR A 67 -18.75 -24.62 -4.38
N GLY A 68 -19.49 -25.51 -5.08
CA GLY A 68 -20.95 -25.44 -5.14
C GLY A 68 -21.50 -24.27 -5.95
N LEU A 69 -20.64 -23.61 -6.75
CA LEU A 69 -20.98 -22.46 -7.56
C LEU A 69 -21.24 -22.86 -9.03
N ASN A 70 -21.96 -22.01 -9.75
CA ASN A 70 -21.94 -22.07 -11.20
C ASN A 70 -20.82 -21.17 -11.78
N SER A 71 -20.52 -21.35 -13.06
CA SER A 71 -19.43 -20.63 -13.72
C SER A 71 -19.59 -19.11 -13.74
N ALA A 72 -20.83 -18.62 -13.81
CA ALA A 72 -21.10 -17.18 -13.85
C ALA A 72 -20.87 -16.56 -12.47
N GLU A 73 -21.21 -17.26 -11.41
CA GLU A 73 -21.00 -16.87 -10.03
C GLU A 73 -19.50 -16.76 -9.71
N LEU A 74 -18.74 -17.84 -9.93
CA LEU A 74 -17.29 -17.81 -9.69
C LEU A 74 -16.61 -16.73 -10.55
N ARG A 75 -17.00 -16.60 -11.84
CA ARG A 75 -16.47 -15.55 -12.70
C ARG A 75 -16.76 -14.16 -12.14
N ARG A 76 -17.98 -13.92 -11.65
CA ARG A 76 -18.36 -12.64 -11.05
C ARG A 76 -17.53 -12.37 -9.80
N MET A 77 -17.41 -13.33 -8.89
CA MET A 77 -16.60 -13.19 -7.67
C MET A 77 -15.16 -12.81 -7.99
N LEU A 78 -14.49 -13.53 -8.88
CA LEU A 78 -13.12 -13.24 -9.32
C LEU A 78 -12.97 -11.84 -9.96
N LEU A 79 -14.00 -11.33 -10.64
CA LEU A 79 -13.93 -10.02 -11.31
C LEU A 79 -14.26 -8.86 -10.39
N VAL A 80 -15.07 -9.08 -9.36
CA VAL A 80 -15.55 -8.04 -8.43
C VAL A 80 -14.63 -7.93 -7.22
N ASP A 81 -14.17 -9.05 -6.68
CA ASP A 81 -13.30 -9.07 -5.52
C ASP A 81 -11.82 -9.21 -5.92
N PRO A 82 -11.01 -8.13 -5.78
CA PRO A 82 -9.60 -8.14 -6.17
C PRO A 82 -8.71 -8.94 -5.20
N THR A 83 -9.25 -9.37 -4.06
CA THR A 83 -8.53 -10.12 -3.03
C THR A 83 -8.72 -11.62 -3.15
N LEU A 84 -9.73 -12.08 -3.92
CA LEU A 84 -9.95 -13.48 -4.23
C LEU A 84 -8.94 -13.97 -5.28
N ASN A 85 -8.16 -14.95 -4.91
CA ASN A 85 -7.11 -15.57 -5.72
C ASN A 85 -7.45 -17.03 -6.05
N VAL A 86 -6.84 -17.51 -7.13
CA VAL A 86 -6.81 -18.93 -7.51
C VAL A 86 -5.35 -19.38 -7.44
N ASP A 87 -5.06 -20.40 -6.66
CA ASP A 87 -3.71 -20.93 -6.51
C ASP A 87 -3.26 -21.80 -7.73
N VAL A 88 -2.06 -22.31 -7.66
CA VAL A 88 -1.47 -23.14 -8.75
C VAL A 88 -2.23 -24.45 -8.99
N GLU A 89 -3.04 -24.91 -8.06
CA GLU A 89 -3.85 -26.13 -8.15
C GLU A 89 -5.33 -25.86 -8.42
N GLY A 90 -5.74 -24.59 -8.50
CA GLY A 90 -7.12 -24.16 -8.74
C GLY A 90 -7.95 -24.02 -7.48
N ARG A 91 -7.33 -23.91 -6.30
CA ARG A 91 -8.00 -23.61 -5.03
C ARG A 91 -8.18 -22.12 -4.85
N LEU A 92 -9.29 -21.74 -4.25
CA LEU A 92 -9.57 -20.35 -3.90
C LEU A 92 -8.98 -20.02 -2.54
N HIS A 93 -8.36 -18.86 -2.44
CA HIS A 93 -7.92 -18.26 -1.19
C HIS A 93 -8.13 -16.74 -1.23
N TYR A 94 -8.42 -16.18 -0.08
CA TYR A 94 -8.50 -14.75 0.09
C TYR A 94 -7.19 -14.17 0.61
N ALA A 95 -7.01 -12.87 0.43
CA ALA A 95 -5.86 -12.11 0.90
C ALA A 95 -6.36 -10.80 1.51
N GLU A 96 -6.33 -10.69 2.83
CA GLU A 96 -6.90 -9.56 3.55
C GLU A 96 -6.13 -8.26 3.31
N PRO A 97 -6.79 -7.14 2.99
CA PRO A 97 -6.15 -5.84 2.85
C PRO A 97 -5.66 -5.32 4.20
N LEU A 98 -4.63 -4.50 4.15
CA LEU A 98 -4.13 -3.81 5.33
C LEU A 98 -5.14 -2.80 5.87
N PRO A 99 -5.16 -2.54 7.20
CA PRO A 99 -5.86 -1.40 7.77
C PRO A 99 -5.46 -0.14 7.02
N GLN A 100 -6.42 0.67 6.58
CA GLN A 100 -6.09 1.94 5.94
C GLN A 100 -5.47 2.87 6.97
N ALA A 101 -4.37 3.54 6.59
CA ALA A 101 -3.59 4.42 7.47
C ALA A 101 -4.38 5.69 7.84
N ALA A 102 -5.32 5.58 8.74
CA ALA A 102 -6.05 6.65 9.44
C ALA A 102 -7.05 5.98 10.39
N GLY A 103 -6.60 5.03 11.18
CA GLY A 103 -7.47 4.33 12.10
C GLY A 103 -7.24 4.77 13.52
N THR A 104 -8.34 4.95 14.20
CA THR A 104 -8.40 5.09 15.64
C THR A 104 -7.94 3.76 16.25
N VAL A 105 -6.87 3.78 17.04
CA VAL A 105 -6.50 2.62 17.85
C VAL A 105 -7.37 2.67 19.09
N VAL A 106 -8.32 1.76 19.22
CA VAL A 106 -9.07 1.58 20.48
C VAL A 106 -8.13 0.85 21.43
N GLY A 107 -7.72 1.50 22.51
CA GLY A 107 -7.00 0.84 23.58
C GLY A 107 -7.92 -0.18 24.24
N ALA A 108 -7.50 -1.44 24.32
CA ALA A 108 -8.24 -2.44 25.07
C ALA A 108 -8.14 -2.14 26.58
N PRO A 109 -9.20 -2.40 27.36
CA PRO A 109 -9.07 -2.46 28.81
C PRO A 109 -8.01 -3.49 29.19
N GLU A 110 -7.18 -3.17 30.16
CA GLU A 110 -6.11 -4.06 30.58
C GLU A 110 -6.74 -5.36 31.15
N ALA A 111 -6.56 -6.47 30.44
CA ALA A 111 -7.00 -7.76 30.92
C ALA A 111 -6.30 -8.09 32.23
N ALA A 112 -7.00 -8.74 33.16
CA ALA A 112 -6.31 -9.34 34.30
C ALA A 112 -5.19 -10.23 33.78
N ALA A 113 -3.94 -9.83 34.03
CA ALA A 113 -2.77 -10.48 33.49
C ALA A 113 -2.70 -11.93 33.97
N VAL A 114 -2.71 -12.89 33.05
CA VAL A 114 -2.33 -14.28 33.37
C VAL A 114 -0.83 -14.34 33.61
N SER A 115 -0.37 -15.32 34.39
CA SER A 115 1.07 -15.47 34.60
C SER A 115 1.80 -15.71 33.27
N PRO A 116 3.03 -15.22 33.11
CA PRO A 116 3.78 -15.35 31.86
C PRO A 116 3.87 -16.78 31.31
N GLU A 117 3.85 -17.78 32.19
CA GLU A 117 3.90 -19.19 31.80
C GLU A 117 2.57 -19.71 31.29
N GLN A 118 1.45 -19.04 31.58
CA GLN A 118 0.09 -19.46 31.20
C GLN A 118 -0.36 -18.89 29.87
N VAL A 119 0.30 -17.86 29.34
CA VAL A 119 -0.11 -17.17 28.11
C VAL A 119 -0.14 -18.12 26.89
N PHE A 120 0.70 -19.17 26.88
CA PHE A 120 0.72 -20.17 25.82
C PHE A 120 -0.03 -21.46 26.20
N LEU A 121 -0.92 -21.39 27.21
CA LEU A 121 -1.75 -22.50 27.70
C LEU A 121 -3.21 -22.04 27.84
N LEU A 122 -3.63 -21.03 27.08
CA LEU A 122 -4.97 -20.48 27.14
C LEU A 122 -5.96 -21.37 26.37
N HIS A 123 -7.13 -21.57 26.92
CA HIS A 123 -8.22 -22.33 26.32
C HIS A 123 -9.55 -21.62 26.54
N SER A 124 -10.34 -21.43 25.50
CA SER A 124 -11.70 -20.89 25.61
C SER A 124 -12.73 -21.94 25.99
N ARG A 125 -12.50 -23.21 25.58
CA ARG A 125 -13.39 -24.32 25.81
C ARG A 125 -12.63 -25.65 25.89
N PRO A 126 -11.93 -25.92 26.98
CA PRO A 126 -11.17 -27.17 27.14
C PRO A 126 -12.03 -28.41 26.91
N GLY A 127 -11.56 -29.34 26.10
CA GLY A 127 -12.26 -30.59 25.79
C GLY A 127 -13.22 -30.53 24.59
N ALA A 128 -13.42 -29.37 23.94
CA ALA A 128 -14.10 -29.32 22.66
C ALA A 128 -13.37 -30.18 21.62
N LYS A 129 -14.13 -30.77 20.70
CA LYS A 129 -13.59 -31.63 19.64
C LYS A 129 -13.05 -30.82 18.43
N ARG A 130 -13.33 -29.55 18.34
CA ARG A 130 -12.84 -28.64 17.35
C ARG A 130 -11.80 -27.73 17.98
N THR A 131 -10.76 -27.39 17.23
CA THR A 131 -9.67 -26.56 17.73
C THR A 131 -9.34 -25.46 16.72
N ILE A 132 -9.24 -24.23 17.21
CA ILE A 132 -8.61 -23.09 16.52
C ILE A 132 -7.33 -22.79 17.30
N TYR A 133 -6.19 -23.18 16.74
CA TYR A 133 -4.90 -22.99 17.39
C TYR A 133 -4.25 -21.69 16.89
N LEU A 134 -4.08 -20.74 17.81
CA LEU A 134 -3.36 -19.49 17.57
C LEU A 134 -1.87 -19.73 17.81
N ASP A 135 -1.12 -19.91 16.73
CA ASP A 135 0.29 -20.29 16.76
C ASP A 135 1.16 -19.03 16.69
N PHE A 136 1.73 -18.64 17.84
CA PHE A 136 2.65 -17.53 17.99
C PHE A 136 4.12 -17.96 18.10
N ASP A 137 4.40 -19.22 18.36
CA ASP A 137 5.74 -19.72 18.63
C ASP A 137 6.53 -20.15 17.39
N GLY A 138 5.88 -19.97 16.22
CA GLY A 138 6.48 -20.20 14.91
C GLY A 138 6.31 -21.63 14.40
N HIS A 139 6.41 -21.81 13.09
CA HIS A 139 6.12 -23.07 12.43
C HIS A 139 6.94 -23.28 11.16
N LEU A 140 7.29 -24.53 10.88
CA LEU A 140 7.87 -24.93 9.59
C LEU A 140 6.74 -25.32 8.63
N LEU A 141 6.37 -24.45 7.70
CA LEU A 141 5.49 -24.79 6.60
C LEU A 141 6.25 -25.69 5.62
N SER A 142 5.89 -26.97 5.56
CA SER A 142 6.54 -27.97 4.69
C SER A 142 5.48 -28.86 4.05
N GLY A 143 5.52 -28.98 2.72
CA GLY A 143 4.60 -29.81 1.95
C GLY A 143 3.14 -29.32 1.90
N VAL A 144 2.87 -28.10 2.33
CA VAL A 144 1.55 -27.46 2.26
C VAL A 144 1.39 -26.63 0.98
N ALA A 145 0.16 -26.24 0.67
CA ALA A 145 -0.16 -25.53 -0.57
C ALA A 145 0.53 -24.15 -0.67
N TRP A 146 0.80 -23.51 0.45
CA TRP A 146 1.55 -22.25 0.50
C TRP A 146 2.97 -22.38 -0.07
N ASN A 147 3.67 -23.50 0.19
CA ASN A 147 4.99 -23.77 -0.38
C ASN A 147 4.95 -23.80 -1.89
N THR A 148 3.99 -24.56 -2.45
CA THR A 148 3.86 -24.74 -3.90
C THR A 148 3.48 -23.44 -4.60
N SER A 149 2.58 -22.67 -4.01
CA SER A 149 2.03 -21.45 -4.61
C SER A 149 2.94 -20.23 -4.50
N TYR A 150 3.69 -20.11 -3.39
CA TYR A 150 4.44 -18.89 -3.08
C TYR A 150 5.95 -19.05 -2.91
N ASN A 151 6.46 -20.29 -2.73
CA ASN A 151 7.89 -20.54 -2.53
C ASN A 151 8.44 -21.66 -3.44
N ALA A 152 7.85 -21.85 -4.63
CA ALA A 152 8.27 -22.84 -5.63
C ALA A 152 8.40 -24.28 -5.07
N GLY A 153 7.62 -24.62 -4.05
CA GLY A 153 7.62 -25.91 -3.37
C GLY A 153 8.67 -26.07 -2.27
N ALA A 154 9.49 -25.05 -2.00
CA ALA A 154 10.44 -25.08 -0.89
C ALA A 154 9.76 -24.76 0.43
N ASP A 155 10.30 -25.30 1.52
CA ASP A 155 9.83 -25.03 2.86
C ASP A 155 9.93 -23.53 3.23
N ILE A 156 9.03 -23.07 4.08
CA ILE A 156 9.03 -21.73 4.67
C ILE A 156 9.14 -21.90 6.18
N LEU A 157 10.26 -21.45 6.75
CA LEU A 157 10.41 -21.36 8.19
C LEU A 157 9.79 -20.04 8.66
N ALA A 158 8.67 -20.13 9.37
CA ALA A 158 8.03 -19.00 10.02
C ALA A 158 8.62 -18.85 11.43
N PRO A 159 9.28 -17.73 11.76
CA PRO A 159 9.75 -17.45 13.11
C PRO A 159 8.57 -17.21 14.05
N ALA A 160 8.83 -17.20 15.36
CA ALA A 160 7.86 -16.79 16.35
C ALA A 160 7.39 -15.34 16.12
N PHE A 161 6.25 -15.00 16.68
CA PHE A 161 5.76 -13.62 16.78
C PHE A 161 6.81 -12.77 17.53
N ASP A 162 7.11 -11.61 16.99
CA ASP A 162 8.20 -10.77 17.45
C ASP A 162 7.89 -9.29 17.19
N LEU A 163 8.05 -8.45 18.22
CA LEU A 163 7.87 -7.00 18.17
C LEU A 163 9.16 -6.23 18.43
N ASP A 164 10.16 -6.84 19.06
CA ASP A 164 11.38 -6.17 19.51
C ASP A 164 12.65 -6.58 18.73
N GLY A 165 12.53 -7.53 17.80
CA GLY A 165 13.61 -8.06 16.97
C GLY A 165 14.34 -9.26 17.57
N ASP A 166 13.82 -9.87 18.65
CA ASP A 166 14.33 -11.12 19.26
C ASP A 166 13.31 -12.27 19.18
N PRO A 167 13.17 -12.97 18.06
CA PRO A 167 12.21 -14.06 17.89
C PRO A 167 12.53 -15.33 18.69
N THR A 168 13.53 -15.28 19.56
CA THR A 168 13.92 -16.43 20.41
C THR A 168 13.33 -16.39 21.80
N SER A 169 12.70 -15.28 22.18
CA SER A 169 12.06 -15.08 23.47
C SER A 169 10.82 -14.21 23.35
N PHE A 170 9.93 -14.26 24.33
CA PHE A 170 8.78 -13.37 24.44
C PHE A 170 8.96 -12.45 25.64
N ASN A 171 8.88 -11.15 25.43
CA ASN A 171 8.83 -10.15 26.48
C ASN A 171 7.37 -9.96 26.99
N ASP A 172 7.18 -9.12 28.04
CA ASP A 172 5.84 -8.93 28.64
C ASP A 172 4.86 -8.21 27.71
N ALA A 173 5.34 -7.31 26.84
CA ALA A 173 4.48 -6.65 25.86
C ALA A 173 3.95 -7.64 24.81
N GLU A 174 4.80 -8.52 24.32
CA GLU A 174 4.39 -9.58 23.37
C GLU A 174 3.42 -10.56 24.01
N ARG A 175 3.65 -10.96 25.27
CA ARG A 175 2.73 -11.81 26.03
C ARG A 175 1.37 -11.13 26.20
N SER A 176 1.35 -9.83 26.48
CA SER A 176 0.10 -9.07 26.55
C SER A 176 -0.67 -9.08 25.23
N VAL A 177 0.05 -8.93 24.09
CA VAL A 177 -0.56 -9.04 22.75
C VAL A 177 -1.11 -10.43 22.52
N VAL A 178 -0.38 -11.50 22.83
CA VAL A 178 -0.86 -12.89 22.70
C VAL A 178 -2.14 -13.11 23.52
N GLN A 179 -2.18 -12.64 24.76
CA GLN A 179 -3.36 -12.77 25.63
C GLN A 179 -4.56 -12.01 25.05
N GLU A 180 -4.37 -10.76 24.62
CA GLU A 180 -5.46 -9.94 24.07
C GLU A 180 -5.98 -10.53 22.75
N VAL A 181 -5.11 -10.96 21.84
CA VAL A 181 -5.51 -11.61 20.59
C VAL A 181 -6.35 -12.86 20.89
N TRP A 182 -5.90 -13.69 21.82
CA TRP A 182 -6.66 -14.88 22.21
C TRP A 182 -8.03 -14.53 22.77
N GLN A 183 -8.15 -13.53 23.64
CA GLN A 183 -9.42 -13.12 24.24
C GLN A 183 -10.44 -12.67 23.19
N ARG A 184 -10.02 -11.87 22.23
CA ARG A 184 -10.86 -11.38 21.13
C ARG A 184 -11.34 -12.54 20.24
N VAL A 185 -10.42 -13.37 19.76
CA VAL A 185 -10.77 -14.51 18.91
C VAL A 185 -11.63 -15.53 19.68
N ALA A 186 -11.37 -15.74 20.98
CA ALA A 186 -12.19 -16.62 21.81
C ALA A 186 -13.63 -16.10 21.96
N GLU A 187 -13.83 -14.78 21.99
CA GLU A 187 -15.15 -14.17 22.02
C GLU A 187 -15.87 -14.29 20.68
N ASP A 188 -15.18 -14.08 19.54
CA ASP A 188 -15.75 -14.27 18.20
C ASP A 188 -16.31 -15.67 17.99
N PHE A 189 -15.67 -16.67 18.58
CA PHE A 189 -16.06 -18.06 18.45
C PHE A 189 -16.83 -18.61 19.68
N ALA A 190 -17.19 -17.77 20.65
CA ALA A 190 -17.94 -18.17 21.85
C ALA A 190 -19.27 -18.91 21.56
N PRO A 191 -20.03 -18.60 20.48
CA PRO A 191 -21.26 -19.31 20.12
C PRO A 191 -21.07 -20.74 19.64
N PHE A 192 -19.82 -21.21 19.47
CA PHE A 192 -19.50 -22.52 18.88
C PHE A 192 -18.87 -23.48 19.90
N ASP A 193 -19.04 -24.79 19.64
CA ASP A 193 -18.35 -25.85 20.39
C ASP A 193 -16.92 -26.05 19.83
N VAL A 194 -16.07 -25.07 20.09
CA VAL A 194 -14.68 -25.02 19.64
C VAL A 194 -13.79 -24.50 20.75
N ASP A 195 -12.58 -25.01 20.83
CA ASP A 195 -11.53 -24.52 21.72
C ASP A 195 -10.59 -23.62 20.95
N VAL A 196 -10.67 -22.32 21.22
CA VAL A 196 -9.65 -21.35 20.77
C VAL A 196 -8.52 -21.41 21.78
N THR A 197 -7.33 -21.80 21.36
CA THR A 197 -6.21 -22.07 22.26
C THR A 197 -4.90 -21.53 21.77
N THR A 198 -4.02 -21.18 22.71
CA THR A 198 -2.59 -20.87 22.46
C THR A 198 -1.70 -22.08 22.79
N GLU A 199 -2.27 -23.19 23.33
CA GLU A 199 -1.49 -24.38 23.62
C GLU A 199 -1.29 -25.22 22.36
N PRO A 200 -0.03 -25.60 21.99
CA PRO A 200 0.22 -26.51 20.88
C PRO A 200 -0.25 -27.91 21.20
N GLY A 201 -1.49 -28.23 20.81
CA GLY A 201 -2.17 -29.49 21.15
C GLY A 201 -1.72 -30.72 20.35
N GLY A 202 -0.68 -30.62 19.51
CA GLY A 202 -0.25 -31.66 18.58
C GLY A 202 -1.05 -31.69 17.28
N GLU A 203 -0.46 -32.22 16.21
CA GLU A 203 -1.05 -32.23 14.85
C GLU A 203 -2.31 -33.13 14.78
N ASP A 204 -2.46 -34.08 15.64
CA ASP A 204 -3.64 -34.99 15.74
C ASP A 204 -4.91 -34.24 16.17
N ARG A 205 -4.82 -33.08 16.82
CA ARG A 205 -5.97 -32.23 17.13
C ARG A 205 -6.36 -31.27 15.98
N LEU A 206 -5.46 -31.05 15.05
CA LEU A 206 -5.68 -30.11 13.92
C LEU A 206 -5.98 -30.87 12.63
N THR A 207 -5.27 -31.96 12.36
CA THR A 207 -5.40 -32.75 11.13
C THR A 207 -6.55 -33.74 11.20
N ARG A 208 -7.53 -33.54 10.33
CA ARG A 208 -8.60 -34.53 10.14
C ARG A 208 -8.07 -35.73 9.35
N SER A 209 -7.97 -36.90 9.96
CA SER A 209 -7.39 -38.08 9.33
C SER A 209 -8.37 -38.83 8.41
N LEU A 210 -9.65 -38.84 8.75
CA LEU A 210 -10.74 -39.51 8.03
C LEU A 210 -12.03 -38.71 8.15
N TRP A 211 -13.00 -38.92 7.27
CA TRP A 211 -14.34 -38.30 7.38
C TRP A 211 -15.11 -38.66 8.66
N SER A 212 -14.85 -39.81 9.25
CA SER A 212 -15.42 -40.23 10.53
C SER A 212 -14.69 -39.64 11.74
N ASP A 213 -13.56 -38.94 11.49
CA ASP A 213 -12.83 -38.28 12.55
C ASP A 213 -13.57 -37.02 12.95
N ASP A 214 -13.92 -36.93 14.22
CA ASP A 214 -14.66 -35.81 14.79
C ASP A 214 -13.78 -34.93 15.71
N VAL A 215 -12.46 -35.19 15.75
CA VAL A 215 -11.46 -34.34 16.41
C VAL A 215 -10.56 -33.73 15.34
N PHE A 216 -10.69 -32.44 15.08
CA PHE A 216 -9.89 -31.71 14.12
C PHE A 216 -10.00 -30.19 14.32
N GLY A 217 -9.18 -29.46 13.63
CA GLY A 217 -9.15 -28.01 13.73
C GLY A 217 -8.38 -27.34 12.61
N THR A 218 -7.96 -26.12 12.87
CA THR A 218 -7.12 -25.30 12.00
C THR A 218 -6.03 -24.61 12.80
N ARG A 219 -4.91 -24.34 12.15
CA ARG A 219 -3.82 -23.50 12.65
C ARG A 219 -3.99 -22.09 12.09
N ILE A 220 -3.94 -21.11 12.94
CA ILE A 220 -3.80 -19.68 12.60
C ILE A 220 -2.36 -19.30 12.95
N LEU A 221 -1.49 -19.27 11.96
CA LEU A 221 -0.06 -18.99 12.14
C LEU A 221 0.17 -17.49 12.13
N ILE A 222 0.57 -16.94 13.26
CA ILE A 222 0.80 -15.50 13.48
C ILE A 222 2.30 -15.27 13.50
N SER A 223 2.85 -14.87 12.34
CA SER A 223 4.30 -14.79 12.15
C SER A 223 4.68 -13.70 11.15
N PRO A 224 5.82 -13.00 11.33
CA PRO A 224 6.26 -11.91 10.43
C PRO A 224 6.88 -12.44 9.14
N ILE A 225 6.12 -13.21 8.35
CA ILE A 225 6.55 -13.82 7.07
C ILE A 225 5.94 -13.20 5.82
N SER A 226 5.44 -11.98 5.91
CA SER A 226 4.81 -11.28 4.77
C SER A 226 5.68 -11.17 3.52
N GLN A 227 7.01 -11.23 3.65
CA GLN A 227 7.96 -11.19 2.54
C GLN A 227 7.77 -12.30 1.49
N TYR A 228 7.15 -13.43 1.85
CA TYR A 228 6.83 -14.51 0.91
C TYR A 228 5.52 -14.27 0.17
N PHE A 229 4.59 -13.51 0.75
CA PHE A 229 3.18 -13.46 0.34
C PHE A 229 2.75 -12.09 -0.19
N GLY A 230 3.41 -11.01 0.19
CA GLY A 230 3.10 -9.64 -0.24
C GLY A 230 2.54 -8.74 0.85
N SER A 231 1.88 -7.66 0.45
CA SER A 231 1.37 -6.64 1.39
C SER A 231 -0.09 -6.91 1.76
N TYR A 232 -0.29 -7.92 2.61
CA TYR A 232 -1.60 -8.35 3.11
C TYR A 232 -1.56 -8.45 4.64
N GLY A 233 -2.72 -8.41 5.30
CA GLY A 233 -2.86 -8.64 6.74
C GLY A 233 -2.87 -10.12 7.07
N GLY A 234 -3.48 -10.93 6.21
CA GLY A 234 -3.61 -12.36 6.32
C GLY A 234 -3.92 -13.06 5.00
N LEU A 235 -3.94 -14.39 5.04
CA LEU A 235 -4.35 -15.25 3.92
C LEU A 235 -4.98 -16.55 4.44
N ALA A 236 -6.11 -16.96 3.85
CA ALA A 236 -6.67 -18.28 4.10
C ALA A 236 -7.29 -18.93 2.85
N TYR A 237 -7.21 -20.25 2.79
CA TYR A 237 -7.95 -21.03 1.80
C TYR A 237 -9.42 -21.15 2.20
N VAL A 238 -10.30 -21.11 1.19
CA VAL A 238 -11.73 -21.08 1.39
C VAL A 238 -12.30 -22.48 1.69
N GLY A 239 -13.02 -22.60 2.82
CA GLY A 239 -13.80 -23.78 3.16
C GLY A 239 -12.96 -25.02 3.39
N THR A 240 -11.86 -24.92 4.09
CA THR A 240 -10.88 -25.99 4.30
C THR A 240 -10.87 -26.55 5.73
N PHE A 241 -11.63 -25.95 6.65
CA PHE A 241 -11.61 -26.29 8.07
C PHE A 241 -11.90 -27.78 8.32
N ASP A 242 -12.85 -28.37 7.60
CA ASP A 242 -13.24 -29.78 7.72
C ASP A 242 -12.61 -30.71 6.67
N ASP A 243 -11.66 -30.23 5.85
CA ASP A 243 -10.93 -31.05 4.88
C ASP A 243 -10.09 -32.13 5.57
N ILE A 244 -9.89 -33.28 4.88
CA ILE A 244 -8.94 -34.31 5.32
C ILE A 244 -7.52 -33.86 5.02
N GLY A 245 -6.61 -34.08 5.97
CA GLY A 245 -5.23 -33.60 5.91
C GLY A 245 -5.12 -32.14 6.33
N ASP A 246 -3.94 -31.57 6.16
CA ASP A 246 -3.55 -30.23 6.58
C ASP A 246 -3.05 -29.32 5.44
N THR A 247 -2.98 -29.86 4.23
CA THR A 247 -2.37 -29.18 3.04
C THR A 247 -2.87 -27.73 2.83
N TYR A 248 -4.15 -27.45 3.14
CA TYR A 248 -4.80 -26.16 2.91
C TYR A 248 -5.32 -25.48 4.19
N LYS A 249 -5.11 -26.09 5.37
CA LYS A 249 -5.79 -25.68 6.61
C LYS A 249 -5.15 -24.49 7.31
N THR A 250 -3.84 -24.31 7.19
CA THR A 250 -3.16 -23.21 7.89
C THR A 250 -3.55 -21.87 7.30
N ALA A 251 -4.17 -21.01 8.11
CA ALA A 251 -4.32 -19.60 7.80
C ALA A 251 -3.08 -18.82 8.27
N LEU A 252 -2.73 -17.75 7.58
CA LEU A 252 -1.52 -16.96 7.83
C LEU A 252 -1.90 -15.54 8.22
N ILE A 253 -1.34 -15.05 9.31
CA ILE A 253 -1.51 -13.66 9.78
C ILE A 253 -0.14 -12.99 9.86
N PHE A 254 -0.04 -11.76 9.37
CA PHE A 254 1.22 -11.03 9.25
C PHE A 254 1.29 -9.83 10.20
N PRO A 255 1.73 -10.01 11.46
CA PRO A 255 1.80 -8.94 12.45
C PRO A 255 2.72 -7.78 12.01
N ASP A 256 3.74 -8.06 11.20
CA ASP A 256 4.62 -7.06 10.58
C ASP A 256 3.88 -6.11 9.61
N ARG A 257 2.68 -6.48 9.16
CA ARG A 257 1.78 -5.66 8.32
C ARG A 257 0.65 -5.02 9.11
N LEU A 258 0.35 -5.56 10.29
CA LEU A 258 -0.71 -5.11 11.18
C LEU A 258 -0.20 -4.23 12.33
N SER A 259 1.03 -3.72 12.20
CA SER A 259 1.70 -2.84 13.17
C SER A 259 1.88 -3.47 14.56
N GLY A 260 1.83 -4.80 14.67
CA GLY A 260 1.86 -5.51 15.97
C GLY A 260 0.64 -5.22 16.86
N ASN A 261 -0.39 -4.57 16.33
CA ASN A 261 -1.58 -4.18 17.11
C ASN A 261 -2.46 -5.41 17.42
N PRO A 262 -2.75 -5.71 18.71
CA PRO A 262 -3.47 -6.92 19.10
C PRO A 262 -4.88 -6.99 18.52
N LYS A 263 -5.61 -5.87 18.46
CA LYS A 263 -6.93 -5.84 17.83
C LYS A 263 -6.86 -6.20 16.35
N TYR A 264 -5.92 -5.59 15.60
CA TYR A 264 -5.80 -5.86 14.16
C TYR A 264 -5.39 -7.30 13.89
N ILE A 265 -4.50 -7.87 14.72
CA ILE A 265 -4.10 -9.27 14.62
C ILE A 265 -5.29 -10.21 14.92
N ALA A 266 -6.11 -9.90 15.93
CA ALA A 266 -7.28 -10.68 16.28
C ALA A 266 -8.36 -10.63 15.20
N GLU A 267 -8.69 -9.44 14.71
CA GLU A 267 -9.65 -9.24 13.60
C GLU A 267 -9.21 -10.04 12.37
N ALA A 268 -7.93 -9.92 11.96
CA ALA A 268 -7.40 -10.70 10.86
C ALA A 268 -7.46 -12.22 11.15
N ALA A 269 -7.14 -12.67 12.36
CA ALA A 269 -7.16 -14.08 12.73
C ALA A 269 -8.58 -14.68 12.66
N ALA A 270 -9.58 -13.99 13.20
CA ALA A 270 -10.97 -14.41 13.15
C ALA A 270 -11.52 -14.36 11.71
N HIS A 271 -11.20 -13.32 10.95
CA HIS A 271 -11.56 -13.15 9.54
C HIS A 271 -11.01 -14.28 8.65
N GLU A 272 -9.71 -14.57 8.73
CA GLU A 272 -9.10 -15.64 7.93
C GLU A 272 -9.58 -17.03 8.36
N CYS A 273 -9.88 -17.22 9.67
CA CYS A 273 -10.56 -18.41 10.13
C CYS A 273 -11.97 -18.52 9.52
N GLY A 274 -12.71 -17.42 9.40
CA GLY A 274 -14.00 -17.35 8.70
C GLY A 274 -13.92 -17.84 7.25
N HIS A 275 -12.88 -17.46 6.50
CA HIS A 275 -12.64 -17.99 5.16
C HIS A 275 -12.42 -19.49 5.16
N SER A 276 -11.63 -20.01 6.10
CA SER A 276 -11.45 -21.47 6.23
C SER A 276 -12.77 -22.20 6.53
N LEU A 277 -13.71 -21.51 7.14
CA LEU A 277 -15.08 -21.95 7.43
C LEU A 277 -16.10 -21.61 6.32
N GLY A 278 -15.63 -21.18 5.14
CA GLY A 278 -16.45 -21.01 3.94
C GLY A 278 -17.11 -19.65 3.79
N LEU A 279 -16.71 -18.64 4.56
CA LEU A 279 -17.26 -17.30 4.46
C LEU A 279 -16.61 -16.48 3.34
N ASN A 280 -17.40 -15.60 2.76
CA ASN A 280 -16.98 -14.57 1.81
C ASN A 280 -16.87 -13.23 2.53
N HIS A 281 -16.28 -12.22 1.86
CA HIS A 281 -16.23 -10.87 2.37
C HIS A 281 -17.62 -10.23 2.46
N ASP A 282 -17.78 -9.38 3.46
CA ASP A 282 -18.90 -8.48 3.67
C ASP A 282 -18.56 -7.09 3.13
N GLY A 283 -19.05 -6.78 1.95
CA GLY A 283 -18.82 -5.54 1.22
C GLY A 283 -20.10 -4.75 0.99
N VAL A 284 -20.03 -3.76 0.09
CA VAL A 284 -21.18 -2.96 -0.35
C VAL A 284 -21.33 -2.95 -1.86
N THR A 285 -22.57 -3.03 -2.35
CA THR A 285 -22.93 -3.18 -3.76
C THR A 285 -22.39 -2.11 -4.71
N ALA A 286 -21.94 -0.99 -4.23
CA ALA A 286 -21.49 0.15 -5.03
C ALA A 286 -20.03 0.56 -4.84
N GLY A 287 -19.17 -0.25 -4.18
CA GLY A 287 -17.85 0.29 -3.94
C GLY A 287 -16.75 -0.65 -3.47
N SER A 288 -16.86 -1.21 -2.29
CA SER A 288 -15.76 -1.95 -1.66
C SER A 288 -16.16 -3.39 -1.39
N SER A 289 -15.23 -4.31 -1.63
CA SER A 289 -15.39 -5.72 -1.19
C SER A 289 -15.35 -5.86 0.34
N TYR A 290 -15.04 -4.77 1.06
CA TYR A 290 -14.99 -4.74 2.52
C TYR A 290 -15.79 -3.56 3.05
N TYR A 291 -16.70 -3.84 3.95
CA TYR A 291 -17.42 -2.80 4.69
C TYR A 291 -16.68 -2.52 6.00
N SER A 292 -16.29 -1.27 6.20
CA SER A 292 -15.53 -0.85 7.39
C SER A 292 -16.41 -0.52 8.59
N GLY A 293 -17.74 -0.70 8.45
CA GLY A 293 -18.67 -0.44 9.53
C GLY A 293 -19.15 1.01 9.64
N HIS A 294 -19.82 1.30 10.75
CA HIS A 294 -20.43 2.60 11.06
C HIS A 294 -20.61 2.80 12.57
N GLY A 295 -21.08 3.99 12.94
CA GLY A 295 -21.29 4.35 14.34
C GLY A 295 -20.02 4.88 15.02
N ALA A 296 -20.11 5.11 16.32
CA ALA A 296 -19.01 5.57 17.17
C ALA A 296 -19.22 5.10 18.62
N GLY A 297 -18.15 5.08 19.42
CA GLY A 297 -18.19 4.66 20.81
C GLY A 297 -18.39 3.14 20.95
N GLU A 298 -18.99 2.71 22.07
CA GLU A 298 -19.20 1.27 22.37
C GLU A 298 -19.99 0.54 21.31
N THR A 299 -20.94 1.18 20.68
CA THR A 299 -21.86 0.63 19.68
C THR A 299 -21.43 0.86 18.25
N SER A 300 -20.17 1.32 18.03
CA SER A 300 -19.59 1.31 16.68
C SER A 300 -19.47 -0.11 16.16
N TRP A 301 -20.02 -0.37 15.00
CA TRP A 301 -20.25 -1.73 14.49
C TRP A 301 -19.61 -1.96 13.12
N ALA A 302 -19.06 -3.16 12.92
CA ALA A 302 -18.66 -3.66 11.59
C ALA A 302 -18.92 -5.17 11.50
N PRO A 303 -19.19 -5.72 10.29
CA PRO A 303 -19.19 -7.16 10.11
C PRO A 303 -17.75 -7.70 10.18
N LEU A 304 -17.56 -8.87 10.78
CA LEU A 304 -16.27 -9.51 10.96
C LEU A 304 -15.63 -9.90 9.63
N MET A 305 -16.42 -10.32 8.64
CA MET A 305 -15.94 -10.56 7.26
C MET A 305 -15.80 -9.29 6.42
N GLY A 306 -15.93 -8.11 7.04
CA GLY A 306 -15.60 -6.80 6.49
C GLY A 306 -14.21 -6.32 6.90
N ALA A 307 -14.07 -5.02 7.21
CA ALA A 307 -12.83 -4.41 7.70
C ALA A 307 -13.05 -3.77 9.08
N GLY A 308 -13.28 -4.61 10.09
CA GLY A 308 -13.71 -4.22 11.44
C GLY A 308 -12.65 -3.55 12.33
N TYR A 309 -11.47 -3.26 11.81
CA TYR A 309 -10.31 -2.78 12.56
C TYR A 309 -10.58 -1.61 13.52
N TYR A 310 -11.58 -0.76 13.21
CA TYR A 310 -11.87 0.49 13.92
C TYR A 310 -13.22 0.49 14.66
N ALA A 311 -14.03 -0.55 14.50
CA ALA A 311 -15.29 -0.70 15.22
C ALA A 311 -15.05 -1.33 16.61
N ASN A 312 -15.88 -1.00 17.60
CA ASN A 312 -15.82 -1.65 18.91
C ASN A 312 -16.48 -3.03 18.88
N LEU A 313 -17.66 -3.13 18.23
CA LEU A 313 -18.34 -4.38 17.97
C LEU A 313 -17.96 -4.89 16.57
N THR A 314 -17.30 -6.04 16.51
CA THR A 314 -17.07 -6.78 15.27
C THR A 314 -17.86 -8.07 15.33
N GLN A 315 -18.86 -8.22 14.47
CA GLN A 315 -19.87 -9.28 14.62
C GLN A 315 -19.98 -10.11 13.34
N TRP A 316 -20.33 -11.38 13.50
CA TRP A 316 -20.80 -12.22 12.39
C TRP A 316 -22.06 -11.61 11.78
N SER A 317 -22.21 -11.68 10.45
CA SER A 317 -23.23 -10.98 9.70
C SER A 317 -24.10 -11.94 8.88
N LYS A 318 -25.25 -11.45 8.42
CA LYS A 318 -26.03 -12.05 7.34
C LYS A 318 -26.46 -10.99 6.31
N GLY A 319 -25.63 -9.94 6.20
CA GLY A 319 -25.87 -8.84 5.29
C GLY A 319 -26.95 -7.85 5.72
N GLU A 320 -27.21 -7.71 7.00
CA GLU A 320 -28.22 -6.80 7.55
C GLU A 320 -27.67 -5.40 7.78
N TYR A 321 -27.09 -4.78 6.76
CA TYR A 321 -26.63 -3.38 6.77
C TYR A 321 -26.89 -2.72 5.41
N ALA A 322 -26.78 -1.39 5.37
CA ALA A 322 -27.09 -0.61 4.17
C ALA A 322 -26.22 -1.01 2.98
N ALA A 323 -26.84 -1.35 1.87
CA ALA A 323 -26.20 -1.74 0.62
C ALA A 323 -25.27 -2.97 0.70
N ALA A 324 -25.50 -3.89 1.64
CA ALA A 324 -24.76 -5.15 1.74
C ALA A 324 -24.76 -5.90 0.40
N ASP A 325 -23.63 -6.48 0.04
CA ASP A 325 -23.45 -7.28 -1.19
C ASP A 325 -23.37 -8.78 -0.91
N ASN A 326 -23.22 -9.18 0.36
CA ASN A 326 -23.14 -10.55 0.85
C ASN A 326 -24.30 -10.85 1.82
N PRO A 327 -25.33 -11.66 1.44
CA PRO A 327 -26.39 -12.10 2.32
C PRO A 327 -26.10 -13.46 2.97
N GLN A 328 -24.85 -13.86 3.08
CA GLN A 328 -24.44 -15.13 3.67
C GLN A 328 -24.80 -15.12 5.16
N ASP A 329 -25.43 -16.19 5.64
CA ASP A 329 -25.68 -16.41 7.07
C ASP A 329 -24.42 -17.04 7.66
N ASP A 330 -23.53 -16.22 8.22
CA ASP A 330 -22.21 -16.64 8.67
C ASP A 330 -22.27 -17.77 9.69
N LEU A 331 -23.11 -17.63 10.73
CA LEU A 331 -23.26 -18.62 11.78
C LEU A 331 -23.79 -19.96 11.22
N ALA A 332 -24.69 -19.92 10.24
CA ALA A 332 -25.21 -21.13 9.60
C ALA A 332 -24.17 -21.78 8.68
N VAL A 333 -23.44 -20.98 7.89
CA VAL A 333 -22.41 -21.50 6.97
C VAL A 333 -21.29 -22.19 7.74
N MET A 334 -20.73 -21.55 8.78
CA MET A 334 -19.65 -22.14 9.59
C MET A 334 -20.03 -23.51 10.17
N ARG A 335 -21.32 -23.70 10.55
CA ARG A 335 -21.84 -25.01 10.98
C ARG A 335 -21.75 -26.06 9.87
N THR A 336 -21.93 -25.69 8.61
CA THR A 336 -21.83 -26.63 7.48
C THR A 336 -20.39 -27.06 7.19
N TYR A 337 -19.42 -26.30 7.65
CA TYR A 337 -17.99 -26.60 7.54
C TYR A 337 -17.39 -27.27 8.79
N GLY A 338 -18.25 -27.82 9.63
CA GLY A 338 -17.84 -28.70 10.75
C GLY A 338 -17.62 -28.00 12.08
N LEU A 339 -18.07 -26.74 12.22
CA LEU A 339 -18.03 -25.98 13.47
C LEU A 339 -19.42 -26.04 14.14
N PRO A 340 -19.68 -26.94 15.10
CA PRO A 340 -21.00 -27.10 15.69
C PRO A 340 -21.32 -25.92 16.61
N ALA A 341 -22.64 -25.61 16.74
CA ALA A 341 -23.07 -24.64 17.75
C ALA A 341 -22.73 -25.15 19.15
N ARG A 342 -22.43 -24.25 20.06
CA ARG A 342 -22.34 -24.50 21.49
C ARG A 342 -23.72 -24.96 22.01
N ALA A 343 -23.74 -25.89 22.93
CA ALA A 343 -24.96 -26.22 23.62
C ALA A 343 -25.37 -25.06 24.53
N ASP A 344 -26.65 -24.73 24.54
CA ASP A 344 -27.27 -23.75 25.42
C ASP A 344 -26.91 -24.06 26.89
N ASP A 345 -26.43 -23.06 27.63
CA ASP A 345 -25.94 -23.19 28.99
C ASP A 345 -27.01 -22.82 30.03
N HIS A 346 -28.03 -22.06 29.61
CA HIS A 346 -29.16 -21.70 30.47
C HIS A 346 -30.50 -21.93 29.74
N GLY A 347 -31.56 -22.18 30.47
CA GLY A 347 -32.86 -22.46 29.83
C GLY A 347 -33.56 -21.21 29.38
N ASN A 348 -34.20 -21.27 28.20
CA ASN A 348 -34.85 -20.15 27.51
C ASN A 348 -36.20 -19.68 28.07
N VAL A 349 -36.72 -20.35 29.08
CA VAL A 349 -38.07 -20.08 29.68
C VAL A 349 -38.07 -20.22 31.19
N ALA A 350 -39.02 -19.58 31.86
CA ALA A 350 -39.13 -19.57 33.34
C ALA A 350 -39.13 -20.97 33.97
N THR A 351 -39.67 -22.00 33.29
CA THR A 351 -39.71 -23.38 33.80
C THR A 351 -38.37 -24.10 33.73
N THR A 352 -37.44 -23.63 32.94
CA THR A 352 -36.08 -24.15 32.81
C THR A 352 -35.02 -23.16 33.32
N ALA A 353 -35.46 -22.09 34.00
CA ALA A 353 -34.61 -21.05 34.50
C ALA A 353 -33.50 -21.55 35.44
N THR A 354 -32.30 -21.08 35.26
CA THR A 354 -31.20 -21.34 36.19
C THR A 354 -31.42 -20.59 37.49
N MET A 355 -31.40 -21.32 38.60
CA MET A 355 -31.58 -20.70 39.92
C MET A 355 -30.31 -19.95 40.34
N MET A 356 -30.46 -18.66 40.65
CA MET A 356 -29.37 -17.85 41.22
C MET A 356 -29.01 -18.37 42.61
N PRO A 357 -27.73 -18.23 43.02
CA PRO A 357 -27.31 -18.55 44.37
C PRO A 357 -28.17 -17.85 45.43
N ALA A 358 -28.47 -18.51 46.53
CA ALA A 358 -29.19 -17.87 47.63
C ALA A 358 -28.30 -16.84 48.32
N GLY A 359 -28.85 -15.62 48.57
CA GLY A 359 -28.13 -14.54 49.22
C GLY A 359 -28.62 -13.18 48.77
N GLU A 360 -28.13 -12.14 49.45
CA GLU A 360 -28.44 -10.75 49.10
C GLU A 360 -27.60 -10.28 47.91
N VAL A 361 -26.44 -10.90 47.64
CA VAL A 361 -25.52 -10.61 46.52
C VAL A 361 -25.23 -11.89 45.80
N TRP A 362 -25.30 -11.86 44.48
CA TRP A 362 -25.06 -13.04 43.64
C TRP A 362 -24.42 -12.66 42.31
N THR A 363 -23.68 -13.59 41.72
CA THR A 363 -23.08 -13.48 40.38
C THR A 363 -23.50 -14.67 39.54
N ALA A 364 -23.57 -14.47 38.24
CA ALA A 364 -23.75 -15.51 37.25
C ALA A 364 -23.00 -15.12 35.95
N ALA A 365 -22.90 -16.08 35.04
CA ALA A 365 -22.33 -15.81 33.71
C ALA A 365 -23.02 -16.75 32.72
N GLY A 366 -23.00 -16.40 31.45
CA GLY A 366 -23.57 -17.23 30.39
C GLY A 366 -23.01 -16.85 29.00
N VAL A 367 -23.52 -17.51 27.99
CA VAL A 367 -23.17 -17.28 26.59
C VAL A 367 -24.41 -17.25 25.72
N ILE A 368 -24.73 -16.11 25.14
CA ILE A 368 -25.77 -16.04 24.13
C ILE A 368 -25.21 -16.63 22.81
N GLY A 369 -25.79 -17.76 22.40
CA GLY A 369 -25.32 -18.58 21.26
C GLY A 369 -26.02 -18.30 19.93
N SER A 370 -27.11 -17.51 19.90
CA SER A 370 -27.87 -17.15 18.72
C SER A 370 -28.83 -15.99 18.97
N GLU A 371 -29.37 -15.39 17.90
CA GLU A 371 -30.38 -14.30 17.98
C GLU A 371 -31.68 -14.72 18.69
N THR A 372 -31.94 -16.02 18.85
CA THR A 372 -33.14 -16.56 19.50
C THR A 372 -32.85 -17.12 20.90
N ASP A 373 -31.62 -17.05 21.33
CA ASP A 373 -31.17 -17.52 22.63
C ASP A 373 -31.55 -16.52 23.72
N VAL A 374 -32.14 -17.02 24.80
CA VAL A 374 -32.58 -16.22 25.96
C VAL A 374 -32.25 -16.95 27.23
N ASP A 375 -31.23 -16.54 27.93
CA ASP A 375 -30.87 -17.11 29.21
C ASP A 375 -31.80 -16.61 30.33
N VAL A 376 -32.48 -17.54 30.99
CA VAL A 376 -33.41 -17.19 32.06
C VAL A 376 -32.86 -17.62 33.41
N PHE A 377 -32.77 -16.64 34.31
CA PHE A 377 -32.38 -16.89 35.71
C PHE A 377 -33.56 -16.65 36.64
N SER A 378 -33.65 -17.41 37.70
CA SER A 378 -34.66 -17.24 38.71
C SER A 378 -34.07 -16.97 40.10
N PHE A 379 -34.70 -16.07 40.85
CA PHE A 379 -34.36 -15.80 42.25
C PHE A 379 -35.59 -15.52 43.10
N THR A 380 -35.47 -15.69 44.42
CA THR A 380 -36.51 -15.38 45.38
C THR A 380 -36.01 -14.32 46.36
N THR A 381 -36.86 -13.37 46.72
CA THR A 381 -36.54 -12.34 47.68
C THR A 381 -37.62 -12.14 48.73
N ALA A 382 -37.24 -11.68 49.90
CA ALA A 382 -38.16 -11.20 50.93
C ALA A 382 -38.69 -9.77 50.68
N GLY A 383 -38.23 -9.16 49.54
CA GLY A 383 -38.47 -7.80 49.16
C GLY A 383 -37.27 -6.89 49.42
N GLY A 384 -37.25 -5.69 48.81
CA GLY A 384 -36.20 -4.72 48.90
C GLY A 384 -35.79 -4.19 47.51
N ASP A 385 -34.78 -3.30 47.49
CA ASP A 385 -34.29 -2.75 46.24
C ASP A 385 -33.43 -3.79 45.47
N LEU A 386 -33.76 -4.04 44.23
CA LEU A 386 -32.99 -4.82 43.31
C LEU A 386 -32.01 -3.92 42.55
N ALA A 387 -30.79 -4.37 42.45
CA ALA A 387 -29.83 -3.83 41.49
C ALA A 387 -29.16 -5.00 40.76
N VAL A 388 -29.14 -4.97 39.44
CA VAL A 388 -28.50 -5.97 38.54
C VAL A 388 -27.70 -5.24 37.48
N SER A 389 -26.45 -5.63 37.30
CA SER A 389 -25.58 -5.22 36.20
C SER A 389 -25.28 -6.42 35.32
N LEU A 390 -25.49 -6.27 34.02
CA LEU A 390 -25.16 -7.26 32.99
C LEU A 390 -24.05 -6.67 32.12
N THR A 391 -22.97 -7.40 32.02
CA THR A 391 -21.75 -6.92 31.38
C THR A 391 -21.28 -7.92 30.33
N PRO A 392 -21.10 -7.53 29.06
CA PRO A 392 -20.50 -8.40 28.04
C PRO A 392 -19.01 -8.63 28.29
N ALA A 393 -18.34 -9.38 27.44
CA ALA A 393 -16.90 -9.59 27.52
C ALA A 393 -16.14 -8.24 27.60
N GLY A 394 -15.17 -8.17 28.48
CA GLY A 394 -14.43 -6.92 28.71
C GLY A 394 -13.47 -6.54 27.57
N ILE A 395 -13.02 -7.53 26.78
CA ILE A 395 -12.10 -7.35 25.66
C ILE A 395 -12.72 -7.96 24.42
N GLY A 396 -12.84 -7.17 23.35
CA GLY A 396 -13.44 -7.59 22.08
C GLY A 396 -14.89 -8.05 22.22
N PRO A 397 -15.78 -7.30 22.87
CA PRO A 397 -17.16 -7.72 23.04
C PRO A 397 -17.87 -7.81 21.69
N ASN A 398 -18.63 -8.90 21.49
CA ASN A 398 -19.53 -9.07 20.35
C ASN A 398 -21.00 -8.95 20.75
N LEU A 399 -21.28 -9.02 22.04
CA LEU A 399 -22.62 -9.07 22.58
C LEU A 399 -23.08 -7.68 23.03
N ASP A 400 -24.16 -7.19 22.45
CA ASP A 400 -24.98 -6.07 22.95
C ASP A 400 -26.13 -6.67 23.76
N LEU A 401 -26.24 -6.31 25.03
CA LEU A 401 -27.13 -6.95 25.99
C LEU A 401 -28.47 -6.23 26.14
N ALA A 402 -29.54 -7.00 26.07
CA ALA A 402 -30.84 -6.59 26.56
C ALA A 402 -31.32 -7.53 27.66
N ALA A 403 -32.07 -6.99 28.61
CA ALA A 403 -32.66 -7.80 29.67
C ALA A 403 -34.11 -7.43 29.98
N GLU A 404 -34.88 -8.41 30.48
CA GLU A 404 -36.20 -8.21 31.03
C GLU A 404 -36.28 -8.82 32.42
N LEU A 405 -36.81 -8.08 33.39
CA LEU A 405 -37.20 -8.62 34.67
C LEU A 405 -38.71 -8.90 34.67
N ARG A 406 -39.08 -10.11 35.09
CA ARG A 406 -40.48 -10.55 35.18
C ARG A 406 -40.80 -11.03 36.58
N ASP A 407 -42.07 -10.93 36.99
CA ASP A 407 -42.59 -11.47 38.25
C ASP A 407 -42.92 -13.00 38.14
N GLY A 408 -43.31 -13.62 39.26
CA GLY A 408 -43.67 -15.02 39.32
C GLY A 408 -44.91 -15.40 38.50
N ALA A 409 -45.66 -14.45 37.96
CA ALA A 409 -46.78 -14.62 37.06
C ALA A 409 -46.42 -14.32 35.59
N ASP A 410 -45.14 -14.15 35.29
CA ASP A 410 -44.56 -13.85 33.98
C ASP A 410 -44.91 -12.42 33.43
N ASN A 411 -45.33 -11.50 34.32
CA ASN A 411 -45.53 -10.13 33.92
C ASN A 411 -44.20 -9.40 33.85
N VAL A 412 -43.96 -8.64 32.77
CA VAL A 412 -42.76 -7.79 32.62
C VAL A 412 -42.83 -6.61 33.57
N LEU A 413 -41.81 -6.48 34.41
CA LEU A 413 -41.66 -5.36 35.37
C LEU A 413 -40.77 -4.27 34.83
N GLN A 414 -39.69 -4.64 34.16
CA GLN A 414 -38.74 -3.72 33.49
C GLN A 414 -38.10 -4.39 32.29
N THR A 415 -37.94 -3.64 31.20
CA THR A 415 -37.12 -4.00 30.03
C THR A 415 -36.03 -2.99 29.88
N VAL A 416 -34.81 -3.43 29.65
CA VAL A 416 -33.64 -2.58 29.41
C VAL A 416 -32.95 -3.01 28.09
N ASN A 417 -32.70 -2.04 27.26
CA ASN A 417 -31.89 -2.08 26.03
C ASN A 417 -31.36 -0.67 25.82
N PRO A 418 -30.33 -0.26 26.55
CA PRO A 418 -29.84 1.12 26.49
C PRO A 418 -29.24 1.43 25.14
N GLN A 419 -29.44 2.64 24.65
CA GLN A 419 -28.87 3.09 23.40
C GLN A 419 -27.48 3.66 23.62
N GLY A 420 -26.51 3.28 22.76
CA GLY A 420 -25.14 3.80 22.80
C GLY A 420 -24.20 3.10 23.77
N VAL A 421 -24.67 2.09 24.50
CA VAL A 421 -23.91 1.22 25.40
C VAL A 421 -24.30 -0.23 25.18
N ILE A 422 -23.41 -1.19 25.46
CA ILE A 422 -23.60 -2.63 25.20
C ILE A 422 -23.96 -3.43 26.45
N GLY A 423 -23.84 -2.85 27.64
CA GLY A 423 -24.28 -3.44 28.91
C GLY A 423 -25.72 -3.07 29.26
N ALA A 424 -26.32 -3.74 30.26
CA ALA A 424 -27.66 -3.46 30.71
C ALA A 424 -27.75 -3.45 32.23
N ASN A 425 -28.46 -2.48 32.81
CA ASN A 425 -28.64 -2.34 34.25
C ASN A 425 -30.12 -2.32 34.62
N ILE A 426 -30.53 -3.09 35.63
CA ILE A 426 -31.88 -3.09 36.17
C ILE A 426 -31.84 -2.63 37.63
N SER A 427 -32.68 -1.65 37.97
CA SER A 427 -32.80 -1.17 39.35
C SER A 427 -34.24 -0.79 39.64
N LEU A 428 -34.87 -1.50 40.59
CA LEU A 428 -36.22 -1.18 41.07
C LEU A 428 -36.52 -1.85 42.39
N PRO A 429 -37.47 -1.35 43.22
CA PRO A 429 -37.92 -1.99 44.43
C PRO A 429 -38.81 -3.21 44.10
N LEU A 430 -38.56 -4.32 44.79
CA LEU A 430 -39.31 -5.56 44.63
C LEU A 430 -40.11 -5.87 45.92
N ALA A 431 -41.30 -6.50 45.76
CA ALA A 431 -42.02 -7.14 46.87
C ALA A 431 -41.42 -8.53 47.15
N ALA A 432 -41.81 -9.15 48.27
CA ALA A 432 -41.47 -10.54 48.50
C ALA A 432 -42.06 -11.45 47.39
N GLY A 433 -41.26 -12.30 46.78
CA GLY A 433 -41.72 -13.14 45.67
C GLY A 433 -40.59 -13.84 44.92
N THR A 434 -40.98 -14.55 43.85
CA THR A 434 -40.08 -15.16 42.87
C THR A 434 -40.06 -14.29 41.62
N TYR A 435 -38.89 -14.11 41.04
CA TYR A 435 -38.63 -13.26 39.85
C TYR A 435 -37.77 -13.99 38.84
N TYR A 436 -37.92 -13.60 37.57
CA TYR A 436 -37.18 -14.14 36.45
C TYR A 436 -36.46 -13.00 35.70
N LEU A 437 -35.13 -13.18 35.53
CA LEU A 437 -34.29 -12.29 34.72
C LEU A 437 -34.03 -12.97 33.39
N HIS A 438 -34.51 -12.40 32.32
CA HIS A 438 -34.27 -12.85 30.94
C HIS A 438 -33.14 -12.01 30.34
N VAL A 439 -32.10 -12.65 29.83
CA VAL A 439 -30.94 -12.04 29.21
C VAL A 439 -30.85 -12.51 27.75
N ARG A 440 -30.61 -11.59 26.84
CA ARG A 440 -30.50 -11.87 25.40
C ARG A 440 -29.61 -10.88 24.71
N GLY A 441 -29.15 -11.26 23.47
CA GLY A 441 -28.54 -10.34 22.55
C GLY A 441 -29.55 -9.32 21.99
N ALA A 442 -29.07 -8.13 21.67
CA ALA A 442 -29.87 -7.06 21.11
C ALA A 442 -29.16 -6.42 19.88
N GLY A 443 -29.92 -5.65 19.13
CA GLY A 443 -29.43 -4.73 18.13
C GLY A 443 -29.78 -3.29 18.51
N GLN A 444 -29.20 -2.35 17.78
CA GLN A 444 -29.49 -0.93 17.98
C GLN A 444 -29.92 -0.26 16.69
N GLY A 445 -31.00 0.54 16.76
CA GLY A 445 -31.50 1.31 15.63
C GLY A 445 -32.00 0.44 14.48
N ASP A 446 -32.07 1.05 13.28
CA ASP A 446 -32.41 0.37 12.05
C ASP A 446 -31.09 -0.01 11.31
N PRO A 447 -30.80 -1.28 11.06
CA PRO A 447 -29.58 -1.71 10.36
C PRO A 447 -29.38 -1.06 9.00
N LEU A 448 -30.45 -0.68 8.29
CA LEU A 448 -30.37 0.01 6.99
C LEU A 448 -30.11 1.52 7.12
N LEU A 449 -30.18 2.07 8.32
CA LEU A 449 -29.99 3.50 8.61
C LEU A 449 -28.80 3.78 9.58
N GLY A 450 -27.89 2.81 9.71
CA GLY A 450 -26.69 2.95 10.53
C GLY A 450 -26.83 2.36 11.95
N GLY A 451 -27.80 1.46 12.17
CA GLY A 451 -27.85 0.56 13.29
C GLY A 451 -27.35 -0.85 12.94
N TYR A 452 -27.51 -1.80 13.84
CA TYR A 452 -27.22 -3.22 13.62
C TYR A 452 -28.30 -4.12 14.24
N SER A 453 -28.46 -5.34 13.71
CA SER A 453 -29.44 -6.30 14.19
C SER A 453 -28.93 -7.09 15.39
N ALA A 454 -29.83 -7.84 16.06
CA ALA A 454 -29.45 -8.76 17.12
C ALA A 454 -28.72 -10.03 16.64
N TYR A 455 -28.64 -10.25 15.33
CA TYR A 455 -28.09 -11.50 14.76
C TYR A 455 -26.67 -11.80 15.22
N GLY A 456 -25.78 -10.83 15.15
CA GLY A 456 -24.38 -10.95 15.54
C GLY A 456 -24.12 -10.64 17.03
N SER A 457 -25.17 -10.21 17.77
CA SER A 457 -25.04 -9.96 19.22
C SER A 457 -25.07 -11.30 19.98
N VAL A 458 -23.97 -12.02 19.85
CA VAL A 458 -23.72 -13.34 20.46
C VAL A 458 -22.36 -13.31 21.15
N GLY A 459 -22.24 -13.99 22.29
CA GLY A 459 -20.99 -13.96 23.06
C GLY A 459 -21.19 -14.11 24.54
N GLN A 460 -20.14 -13.93 25.31
CA GLN A 460 -20.08 -14.12 26.74
C GLN A 460 -20.61 -12.90 27.50
N TYR A 461 -21.23 -13.15 28.66
CA TYR A 461 -21.63 -12.08 29.58
C TYR A 461 -21.47 -12.53 31.04
N SER A 462 -21.46 -11.56 31.93
CA SER A 462 -21.52 -11.74 33.37
C SER A 462 -22.67 -10.94 33.96
N ILE A 463 -23.19 -11.42 35.11
CA ILE A 463 -24.23 -10.79 35.89
C ILE A 463 -23.70 -10.58 37.31
N ALA A 464 -23.84 -9.37 37.81
CA ALA A 464 -23.71 -9.06 39.24
C ALA A 464 -25.02 -8.47 39.72
N GLY A 465 -25.56 -8.98 40.83
CA GLY A 465 -26.82 -8.52 41.33
C GLY A 465 -26.94 -8.56 42.86
N SER A 466 -27.83 -7.72 43.39
CA SER A 466 -28.19 -7.72 44.81
C SER A 466 -29.65 -7.39 44.99
N VAL A 467 -30.27 -7.98 46.07
CA VAL A 467 -31.64 -7.68 46.45
C VAL A 467 -31.78 -7.71 47.98
N GLY A 468 -32.41 -6.65 48.56
CA GLY A 468 -32.58 -6.51 50.02
C GLY A 468 -31.85 -5.29 50.58
N GLY A 469 -32.17 -4.83 51.80
CA GLY A 469 -31.71 -3.55 52.37
C GLY A 469 -30.25 -3.43 52.81
N GLY A 470 -29.37 -4.30 52.33
CA GLY A 470 -27.96 -4.06 52.27
C GLY A 470 -27.75 -3.06 51.12
N ASN A 471 -27.22 -1.84 51.44
CA ASN A 471 -26.63 -1.04 50.36
C ASN A 471 -25.72 -1.97 49.55
N PRO A 472 -26.06 -2.38 48.32
CA PRO A 472 -25.00 -2.82 47.48
C PRO A 472 -24.18 -1.49 47.32
N GLU A 473 -23.04 -1.37 48.00
CA GLU A 473 -21.94 -1.01 47.16
C GLU A 473 -22.00 -2.12 46.11
N ILE A 474 -22.81 -1.91 45.07
CA ILE A 474 -22.51 -2.49 43.78
C ILE A 474 -21.08 -2.00 43.63
N PHE A 475 -20.12 -2.91 43.90
CA PHE A 475 -18.86 -2.80 43.27
C PHE A 475 -19.18 -2.98 41.78
N ILE A 476 -19.77 -1.95 41.16
CA ILE A 476 -19.28 -1.52 39.89
C ILE A 476 -17.85 -1.22 40.28
N GLU A 477 -16.93 -2.20 40.08
CA GLU A 477 -15.54 -1.84 39.99
C GLU A 477 -15.58 -0.75 38.93
N SER A 478 -15.40 0.50 39.38
CA SER A 478 -15.40 1.64 38.46
C SER A 478 -14.41 1.24 37.39
N ARG A 479 -14.88 1.03 36.19
CA ARG A 479 -14.05 0.58 35.09
C ARG A 479 -13.26 1.77 34.61
N ALA A 480 -12.00 1.55 34.36
CA ALA A 480 -11.21 2.54 33.68
C ALA A 480 -11.87 2.91 32.33
N PRO A 481 -11.86 4.19 31.95
CA PRO A 481 -12.37 4.62 30.66
C PRO A 481 -11.59 3.95 29.54
N VAL A 482 -12.17 3.85 28.35
CA VAL A 482 -11.48 3.36 27.15
C VAL A 482 -10.91 4.55 26.39
N ALA A 483 -9.58 4.64 26.36
CA ALA A 483 -8.90 5.63 25.54
C ALA A 483 -8.92 5.21 24.07
N VAL A 484 -9.25 6.17 23.21
CA VAL A 484 -9.20 6.02 21.75
C VAL A 484 -8.38 7.16 21.19
N ALA A 485 -7.35 6.87 20.37
CA ALA A 485 -6.47 7.89 19.79
C ALA A 485 -6.41 7.76 18.28
N THR A 486 -6.75 8.84 17.58
CA THR A 486 -6.57 8.98 16.13
C THR A 486 -5.45 9.97 15.85
N LEU A 487 -4.43 9.55 15.09
CA LEU A 487 -3.29 10.36 14.71
C LEU A 487 -3.32 10.63 13.21
N THR A 488 -3.39 11.92 12.80
CA THR A 488 -3.50 12.29 11.39
C THR A 488 -2.66 13.53 11.05
N PRO A 489 -1.80 13.46 10.05
CA PRO A 489 -1.29 12.25 9.38
C PRO A 489 -0.33 11.46 10.30
N THR A 490 0.02 10.22 9.94
CA THR A 490 1.02 9.41 10.67
C THR A 490 2.45 9.66 10.22
N ALA A 491 2.65 10.38 9.09
CA ALA A 491 3.96 10.78 8.61
C ALA A 491 3.95 12.23 8.12
N GLY A 492 5.07 12.93 8.28
CA GLY A 492 5.18 14.32 7.88
C GLY A 492 6.61 14.85 7.85
N ILE A 493 6.77 16.17 7.72
CA ILE A 493 8.05 16.86 7.58
C ILE A 493 8.24 17.81 8.76
N ALA A 494 9.41 17.79 9.38
CA ALA A 494 9.77 18.64 10.51
C ALA A 494 9.59 20.14 10.19
N GLY A 495 8.95 20.86 11.12
CA GLY A 495 8.67 22.30 10.97
C GLY A 495 7.58 22.67 9.96
N VAL A 496 7.00 21.68 9.24
CA VAL A 496 6.05 21.92 8.15
C VAL A 496 4.71 21.24 8.41
N THR A 497 4.71 19.93 8.70
CA THR A 497 3.48 19.16 8.85
C THR A 497 2.84 19.41 10.20
N GLN A 498 1.56 19.78 10.18
CA GLN A 498 0.73 19.80 11.36
C GLN A 498 0.08 18.43 11.53
N PHE A 499 0.32 17.80 12.66
CA PHE A 499 -0.33 16.57 13.10
C PHE A 499 -1.52 16.94 13.96
N THR A 500 -2.62 16.24 13.78
CA THR A 500 -3.83 16.37 14.60
C THR A 500 -4.02 15.07 15.36
N PHE A 501 -4.22 15.14 16.64
CA PHE A 501 -4.45 14.02 17.54
C PHE A 501 -5.82 14.17 18.16
N ASP A 502 -6.68 13.18 17.92
CA ASP A 502 -8.08 13.19 18.29
C ASP A 502 -8.39 12.01 19.22
N ALA A 503 -8.81 12.29 20.43
CA ALA A 503 -9.27 11.34 21.42
C ALA A 503 -10.77 11.48 21.72
N SER A 504 -11.53 12.20 20.91
CA SER A 504 -12.96 12.47 21.15
C SER A 504 -13.84 11.21 21.11
N ALA A 505 -13.35 10.13 20.53
CA ALA A 505 -14.01 8.83 20.53
C ALA A 505 -13.77 8.01 21.81
N SER A 506 -12.96 8.49 22.76
CA SER A 506 -12.79 7.86 24.06
C SER A 506 -14.08 7.88 24.85
N PHE A 507 -14.37 6.81 25.55
CA PHE A 507 -15.62 6.66 26.30
C PHE A 507 -15.37 5.95 27.63
N ASP A 508 -16.37 5.99 28.50
CA ASP A 508 -16.41 5.24 29.73
C ASP A 508 -17.73 4.46 29.81
N SER A 509 -17.63 3.16 30.10
CA SER A 509 -18.77 2.22 30.04
C SER A 509 -19.72 2.35 31.23
N ASP A 510 -19.26 2.92 32.33
CA ASP A 510 -20.04 3.10 33.56
C ASP A 510 -20.03 4.54 34.10
N GLY A 511 -19.42 5.48 33.31
CA GLY A 511 -19.32 6.86 33.69
C GLY A 511 -19.05 7.81 32.53
N SER A 512 -18.18 8.77 32.73
CA SER A 512 -17.82 9.79 31.75
C SER A 512 -16.32 10.09 31.76
N VAL A 513 -15.72 10.29 30.59
CA VAL A 513 -14.35 10.78 30.45
C VAL A 513 -14.31 12.27 30.83
N VAL A 514 -13.59 12.60 31.91
CA VAL A 514 -13.50 13.96 32.43
C VAL A 514 -12.19 14.68 32.09
N ALA A 515 -11.14 13.96 31.70
CA ALA A 515 -9.86 14.54 31.31
C ALA A 515 -9.14 13.78 30.22
N TYR A 516 -8.36 14.56 29.44
CA TYR A 516 -7.49 14.06 28.35
C TYR A 516 -6.11 14.70 28.53
N ALA A 517 -5.07 13.89 28.65
CA ALA A 517 -3.68 14.32 28.77
C ALA A 517 -2.82 13.65 27.70
N TRP A 518 -2.23 14.45 26.83
CA TRP A 518 -1.36 13.97 25.76
C TRP A 518 0.11 14.08 26.13
N ASP A 519 0.88 13.04 25.84
CA ASP A 519 2.34 13.07 25.66
C ASP A 519 2.64 12.96 24.17
N PHE A 520 3.39 13.91 23.63
CA PHE A 520 3.72 13.92 22.20
C PHE A 520 5.03 13.18 21.88
N GLY A 521 5.67 12.55 22.87
CA GLY A 521 6.91 11.82 22.69
C GLY A 521 8.16 12.69 22.46
N ASP A 522 8.02 14.01 22.45
CA ASP A 522 9.15 14.97 22.30
C ASP A 522 9.45 15.72 23.63
N GLY A 523 8.91 15.23 24.76
CA GLY A 523 9.00 15.84 26.06
C GLY A 523 8.02 16.99 26.28
N THR A 524 7.09 17.22 25.36
CA THR A 524 5.98 18.17 25.51
C THR A 524 4.64 17.43 25.55
N GLY A 525 3.64 18.05 26.12
CA GLY A 525 2.29 17.49 26.25
C GLY A 525 1.20 18.49 25.90
N GLY A 526 -0.05 18.00 25.91
CA GLY A 526 -1.26 18.80 25.66
C GLY A 526 -2.44 18.25 26.43
N ASN A 527 -3.55 19.02 26.50
CA ASN A 527 -4.78 18.61 27.14
C ASN A 527 -5.98 18.86 26.21
N GLY A 528 -7.01 18.01 26.33
CA GLY A 528 -8.25 18.10 25.55
C GLY A 528 -8.42 16.96 24.57
N ALA A 529 -9.67 16.70 24.17
CA ALA A 529 -10.03 15.61 23.28
C ALA A 529 -9.41 15.73 21.87
N LEU A 530 -9.17 16.96 21.41
CA LEU A 530 -8.58 17.26 20.10
C LEU A 530 -7.42 18.24 20.27
N VAL A 531 -6.21 17.87 19.81
CA VAL A 531 -5.00 18.70 19.88
C VAL A 531 -4.25 18.67 18.56
N ALA A 532 -3.41 19.68 18.33
CA ALA A 532 -2.56 19.75 17.13
C ALA A 532 -1.11 20.03 17.53
N LYS A 533 -0.17 19.45 16.76
CA LYS A 533 1.27 19.53 17.00
C LYS A 533 2.03 19.68 15.70
N ILE A 534 3.10 20.51 15.73
CA ILE A 534 4.15 20.51 14.70
C ILE A 534 5.45 20.14 15.40
N TYR A 535 6.11 19.08 14.95
CA TYR A 535 7.42 18.65 15.46
C TYR A 535 8.52 19.45 14.78
N ALA A 536 9.40 20.06 15.58
CA ALA A 536 10.49 20.89 15.09
C ALA A 536 11.70 20.07 14.59
N GLN A 537 11.85 18.83 15.05
CA GLN A 537 12.97 17.95 14.71
C GLN A 537 12.46 16.69 14.01
N PRO A 538 13.24 16.10 13.09
CA PRO A 538 12.93 14.80 12.54
C PRO A 538 13.12 13.69 13.60
N GLY A 539 12.31 12.63 13.51
CA GLY A 539 12.36 11.50 14.43
C GLY A 539 11.08 10.68 14.39
N GLN A 540 11.07 9.58 15.10
CA GLN A 540 9.85 8.85 15.44
C GLN A 540 9.40 9.29 16.84
N TYR A 541 8.12 9.61 16.96
CA TYR A 541 7.54 10.09 18.21
C TYR A 541 6.39 9.17 18.61
N ALA A 542 6.52 8.52 19.75
CA ALA A 542 5.44 7.77 20.37
C ALA A 542 4.49 8.77 21.04
N VAL A 543 3.29 8.89 20.48
CA VAL A 543 2.25 9.80 20.98
C VAL A 543 1.26 8.99 21.79
N THR A 544 0.98 9.43 23.00
CA THR A 544 0.05 8.75 23.91
C THR A 544 -0.95 9.75 24.47
N VAL A 545 -2.23 9.37 24.53
CA VAL A 545 -3.24 10.06 25.33
C VAL A 545 -3.56 9.20 26.55
N THR A 546 -3.65 9.82 27.69
CA THR A 546 -4.22 9.25 28.90
C THR A 546 -5.56 9.94 29.18
N VAL A 547 -6.63 9.17 29.21
CA VAL A 547 -7.96 9.64 29.57
C VAL A 547 -8.26 9.27 31.02
N THR A 548 -9.05 10.10 31.70
CA THR A 548 -9.42 9.90 33.11
C THR A 548 -10.94 10.05 33.26
N ASP A 549 -11.56 9.12 33.99
CA ASP A 549 -12.99 9.17 34.36
C ASP A 549 -13.27 10.01 35.60
N GLU A 550 -14.51 10.13 35.98
CA GLU A 550 -14.96 10.85 37.22
C GLU A 550 -14.53 10.15 38.50
N SER A 551 -14.17 8.87 38.45
CA SER A 551 -13.65 8.09 39.58
C SER A 551 -12.14 8.21 39.76
N GLY A 552 -11.45 8.84 38.80
CA GLY A 552 -10.00 9.02 38.77
C GLY A 552 -9.24 7.82 38.20
N LEU A 553 -9.91 6.82 37.62
CA LEU A 553 -9.27 5.74 36.90
C LEU A 553 -8.80 6.27 35.54
N THR A 554 -7.76 5.65 35.01
CA THR A 554 -7.16 6.12 33.77
C THR A 554 -6.92 4.97 32.79
N HIS A 555 -6.96 5.29 31.49
CA HIS A 555 -6.55 4.39 30.45
C HIS A 555 -5.76 5.18 29.39
N SER A 556 -4.85 4.53 28.68
CA SER A 556 -4.01 5.18 27.68
C SER A 556 -4.11 4.48 26.35
N ALA A 557 -4.09 5.27 25.27
CA ALA A 557 -3.98 4.80 23.89
C ALA A 557 -3.03 5.71 23.13
N GLY A 558 -2.44 5.21 22.06
CA GLY A 558 -1.50 6.02 21.28
C GLY A 558 -1.02 5.33 20.02
N GLY A 559 0.00 5.90 19.43
CA GLY A 559 0.62 5.39 18.22
C GLY A 559 1.91 6.14 17.92
N THR A 560 2.52 5.85 16.79
CA THR A 560 3.77 6.49 16.39
C THR A 560 3.52 7.42 15.19
N VAL A 561 4.12 8.61 15.22
CA VAL A 561 4.22 9.48 14.05
C VAL A 561 5.67 9.55 13.58
N GLU A 562 5.86 9.49 12.26
CA GLU A 562 7.17 9.59 11.63
C GLU A 562 7.38 11.00 11.07
N VAL A 563 8.40 11.69 11.52
CA VAL A 563 8.74 13.06 11.11
C VAL A 563 10.05 13.05 10.35
N ALA A 564 9.99 13.20 9.04
CA ALA A 564 11.17 13.27 8.18
C ALA A 564 11.83 14.64 8.24
N ALA A 565 13.14 14.69 7.99
CA ALA A 565 13.84 15.97 7.77
C ALA A 565 13.32 16.64 6.49
N PRO A 566 13.30 17.99 6.45
CA PRO A 566 13.05 18.72 5.21
C PRO A 566 14.09 18.33 4.15
N ASN A 567 13.65 18.16 2.92
CA ASN A 567 14.54 17.88 1.79
C ASN A 567 15.51 19.04 1.54
N LEU A 568 16.80 18.74 1.45
CA LEU A 568 17.81 19.68 1.01
C LEU A 568 17.98 19.59 -0.51
N PRO A 569 18.08 20.72 -1.22
CA PRO A 569 18.27 20.66 -2.66
C PRO A 569 19.66 20.11 -3.00
N PRO A 570 19.82 19.46 -4.16
CA PRO A 570 21.09 18.93 -4.61
C PRO A 570 22.08 20.05 -4.96
N VAL A 571 23.35 19.71 -5.02
CA VAL A 571 24.43 20.60 -5.48
C VAL A 571 24.81 20.23 -6.90
N ALA A 572 24.51 21.12 -7.86
CA ALA A 572 24.85 20.92 -9.27
C ALA A 572 26.31 21.30 -9.55
N VAL A 573 27.05 20.42 -10.21
CA VAL A 573 28.39 20.63 -10.72
C VAL A 573 28.37 20.42 -12.23
N ALA A 574 28.80 21.43 -13.02
CA ALA A 574 28.85 21.35 -14.48
C ALA A 574 30.25 21.74 -14.98
N LEU A 575 30.95 20.77 -15.51
CA LEU A 575 32.28 20.94 -16.08
C LEU A 575 32.23 20.76 -17.61
N ALA A 576 33.06 21.50 -18.32
CA ALA A 576 33.26 21.29 -19.73
C ALA A 576 34.72 20.84 -19.97
N SER A 577 34.95 19.88 -20.83
CA SER A 577 36.31 19.40 -21.18
C SER A 577 37.14 20.46 -21.86
N LEU A 578 36.49 21.46 -22.49
CA LEU A 578 37.10 22.63 -23.11
C LEU A 578 36.19 23.82 -22.86
N SER A 579 36.80 24.97 -22.45
CA SER A 579 36.08 26.26 -22.34
C SER A 579 36.13 27.06 -23.64
N GLU A 580 37.01 26.69 -24.55
CA GLU A 580 37.18 27.35 -25.87
C GLU A 580 37.61 26.34 -26.93
N GLY A 581 37.34 26.63 -28.20
CA GLY A 581 37.75 25.78 -29.32
C GLY A 581 37.48 26.45 -30.68
N VAL A 582 37.84 25.76 -31.75
CA VAL A 582 37.59 26.20 -33.13
C VAL A 582 36.55 25.31 -33.78
N ALA A 583 35.54 25.90 -34.39
CA ALA A 583 34.44 25.18 -35.03
C ALA A 583 34.94 24.29 -36.22
N PRO A 584 34.45 23.03 -36.33
CA PRO A 584 33.62 22.29 -35.39
C PRO A 584 34.44 21.77 -34.21
N VAL A 585 33.93 21.95 -32.98
CA VAL A 585 34.58 21.45 -31.77
C VAL A 585 33.63 20.56 -30.99
N THR A 586 34.10 19.42 -30.55
CA THR A 586 33.35 18.51 -29.67
C THR A 586 33.80 18.72 -28.24
N VAL A 587 32.82 18.98 -27.37
CA VAL A 587 33.01 19.23 -25.94
C VAL A 587 32.26 18.16 -25.16
N THR A 588 32.89 17.55 -24.18
CA THR A 588 32.23 16.71 -23.19
C THR A 588 31.84 17.61 -22.04
N LEU A 589 30.54 17.54 -21.66
CA LEU A 589 29.97 18.19 -20.50
C LEU A 589 29.77 17.13 -19.42
N ASP A 590 30.31 17.36 -18.25
CA ASP A 590 30.33 16.40 -17.15
C ASP A 590 29.65 17.01 -15.93
N GLY A 591 28.54 16.38 -15.54
CA GLY A 591 27.74 16.69 -14.36
C GLY A 591 27.86 15.62 -13.27
N SER A 592 28.70 14.60 -13.47
CA SER A 592 28.82 13.46 -12.55
C SER A 592 29.33 13.82 -11.16
N GLY A 593 29.96 14.99 -11.01
CA GLY A 593 30.38 15.54 -9.73
C GLY A 593 29.26 16.16 -8.90
N SER A 594 28.02 16.19 -9.40
CA SER A 594 26.88 16.67 -8.65
C SER A 594 26.54 15.72 -7.51
N SER A 595 26.07 16.26 -6.41
CA SER A 595 25.76 15.47 -5.19
C SER A 595 24.50 15.99 -4.52
N ASP A 596 23.88 15.13 -3.72
CA ASP A 596 22.77 15.49 -2.88
C ASP A 596 23.18 15.27 -1.40
N PRO A 597 22.97 16.28 -0.53
CA PRO A 597 23.39 16.19 0.87
C PRO A 597 22.65 15.16 1.71
N ASP A 598 21.36 14.87 1.38
CA ASP A 598 20.46 14.02 2.17
C ASP A 598 19.70 12.98 1.34
N GLY A 599 20.15 12.77 0.10
CA GLY A 599 19.54 11.81 -0.81
C GLY A 599 20.46 11.42 -1.97
N ARG A 600 19.87 11.25 -3.14
CA ARG A 600 20.59 10.93 -4.38
C ARG A 600 20.01 11.67 -5.57
N ILE A 601 20.87 11.98 -6.53
CA ILE A 601 20.43 12.54 -7.81
C ILE A 601 19.83 11.45 -8.68
N ILE A 602 18.59 11.67 -9.17
CA ILE A 602 17.88 10.76 -10.07
C ILE A 602 17.86 11.26 -11.52
N SER A 603 18.16 12.53 -11.76
CA SER A 603 18.12 13.10 -13.12
C SER A 603 19.21 14.14 -13.35
N HIS A 604 19.80 14.08 -14.54
CA HIS A 604 20.69 15.09 -15.10
C HIS A 604 20.12 15.54 -16.46
N ALA A 605 19.70 16.80 -16.55
CA ALA A 605 19.14 17.38 -17.76
C ALA A 605 19.99 18.58 -18.21
N TRP A 606 20.46 18.59 -19.46
CA TRP A 606 21.28 19.62 -20.04
C TRP A 606 20.51 20.43 -21.07
N SER A 607 20.59 21.75 -20.96
CA SER A 607 20.39 22.69 -22.08
C SER A 607 21.74 23.06 -22.62
N LEU A 608 22.00 22.83 -23.92
CA LEU A 608 23.36 22.89 -24.49
C LEU A 608 23.72 24.27 -25.03
N GLY A 609 22.86 25.29 -24.87
CA GLY A 609 23.10 26.67 -25.25
C GLY A 609 22.88 26.98 -26.74
N ASP A 610 22.59 26.01 -27.59
CA ASP A 610 22.26 26.13 -28.99
C ASP A 610 20.80 25.80 -29.31
N GLY A 611 19.94 25.68 -28.26
CA GLY A 611 18.54 25.27 -28.36
C GLY A 611 18.34 23.76 -28.30
N THR A 612 19.38 22.96 -28.22
CA THR A 612 19.28 21.49 -28.04
C THR A 612 19.45 21.11 -26.58
N THR A 613 18.95 19.92 -26.26
CA THR A 613 19.02 19.34 -24.90
C THR A 613 19.65 17.95 -24.94
N ALA A 614 20.11 17.47 -23.77
CA ALA A 614 20.59 16.11 -23.57
C ALA A 614 20.30 15.66 -22.12
N THR A 615 20.33 14.36 -21.87
CA THR A 615 20.16 13.77 -20.55
C THR A 615 21.31 12.84 -20.22
N GLY A 616 21.62 12.74 -18.92
CA GLY A 616 22.69 11.89 -18.42
C GLY A 616 23.80 12.66 -17.71
N PRO A 617 24.55 12.01 -16.82
CA PRO A 617 25.60 12.65 -16.02
C PRO A 617 26.76 13.17 -16.90
N VAL A 618 27.05 12.51 -18.01
CA VAL A 618 28.09 12.93 -18.96
C VAL A 618 27.49 12.90 -20.37
N VAL A 619 27.63 14.05 -21.07
CA VAL A 619 27.12 14.20 -22.44
C VAL A 619 28.18 14.77 -23.36
N SER A 620 28.13 14.44 -24.65
CA SER A 620 29.05 14.96 -25.66
C SER A 620 28.28 15.85 -26.66
N LYS A 621 28.82 17.04 -26.94
CA LYS A 621 28.23 18.00 -27.88
C LYS A 621 29.24 18.50 -28.87
N THR A 622 28.90 18.50 -30.16
CA THR A 622 29.67 19.15 -31.22
C THR A 622 29.03 20.48 -31.57
N TYR A 623 29.79 21.60 -31.42
CA TYR A 623 29.41 22.93 -31.86
C TYR A 623 30.02 23.19 -33.22
N SER A 624 29.20 23.24 -34.25
CA SER A 624 29.65 23.42 -35.65
C SER A 624 29.74 24.87 -36.10
N VAL A 625 29.16 25.77 -35.34
CA VAL A 625 29.11 27.23 -35.64
C VAL A 625 29.86 27.98 -34.57
N ALA A 626 30.58 29.03 -34.99
CA ALA A 626 31.25 29.94 -34.05
C ALA A 626 30.21 30.73 -33.23
N GLY A 627 30.46 30.85 -31.94
CA GLY A 627 29.55 31.51 -30.99
C GLY A 627 29.95 31.28 -29.56
N THR A 628 29.25 31.91 -28.63
CA THR A 628 29.36 31.62 -27.19
C THR A 628 28.14 30.84 -26.78
N TYR A 629 28.35 29.65 -26.25
CA TYR A 629 27.32 28.74 -25.84
C TYR A 629 27.35 28.59 -24.31
N THR A 630 26.19 28.78 -23.65
CA THR A 630 26.05 28.55 -22.23
C THR A 630 25.28 27.24 -22.04
N ALA A 631 25.98 26.21 -21.64
CA ALA A 631 25.37 24.95 -21.27
C ALA A 631 24.93 25.01 -19.82
N VAL A 632 23.68 24.60 -19.53
CA VAL A 632 23.09 24.60 -18.20
C VAL A 632 22.69 23.16 -17.84
N LEU A 633 23.27 22.68 -16.76
CA LEU A 633 22.83 21.42 -16.11
C LEU A 633 21.74 21.72 -15.10
N THR A 634 20.68 20.95 -15.12
CA THR A 634 19.69 20.84 -14.06
C THR A 634 19.79 19.43 -13.50
N VAL A 635 20.01 19.30 -12.20
CA VAL A 635 19.94 18.01 -11.49
C VAL A 635 18.69 17.98 -10.62
N THR A 636 18.09 16.80 -10.47
CA THR A 636 16.91 16.59 -9.64
C THR A 636 17.22 15.44 -8.67
N ASP A 637 16.91 15.63 -7.39
CA ASP A 637 17.04 14.60 -6.34
C ASP A 637 15.86 13.62 -6.34
N ASP A 638 15.91 12.61 -5.50
CA ASP A 638 14.89 11.57 -5.38
C ASP A 638 13.64 12.02 -4.63
N ARG A 639 13.62 13.25 -4.08
CA ARG A 639 12.45 13.89 -3.47
C ARG A 639 11.91 15.08 -4.28
N GLY A 640 12.49 15.32 -5.49
CA GLY A 640 11.98 16.27 -6.48
C GLY A 640 12.53 17.69 -6.38
N ALA A 641 13.48 18.00 -5.47
CA ALA A 641 14.14 19.31 -5.50
C ALA A 641 15.17 19.37 -6.63
N THR A 642 15.46 20.59 -7.09
CA THR A 642 16.34 20.81 -8.24
C THR A 642 17.41 21.85 -7.96
N ALA A 643 18.55 21.68 -8.60
CA ALA A 643 19.60 22.71 -8.67
C ALA A 643 20.15 22.83 -10.08
N THR A 644 20.69 24.00 -10.40
CA THR A 644 21.24 24.29 -11.72
C THR A 644 22.67 24.81 -11.65
N ARG A 645 23.48 24.47 -12.67
CA ARG A 645 24.81 25.00 -12.85
C ARG A 645 25.07 25.26 -14.33
N ALA A 646 25.64 26.44 -14.65
CA ALA A 646 25.99 26.78 -16.00
C ALA A 646 27.52 26.69 -16.23
N THR A 647 27.91 26.32 -17.45
CA THR A 647 29.27 26.41 -17.98
C THR A 647 29.24 27.04 -19.36
N THR A 648 30.30 27.82 -19.71
CA THR A 648 30.35 28.57 -20.97
C THR A 648 31.43 28.00 -21.87
N ILE A 649 31.13 27.86 -23.17
CA ILE A 649 32.02 27.38 -24.22
C ILE A 649 32.10 28.45 -25.30
N VAL A 650 33.33 28.94 -25.59
CA VAL A 650 33.57 29.92 -26.65
C VAL A 650 34.08 29.20 -27.89
N VAL A 651 33.33 29.26 -28.98
CA VAL A 651 33.71 28.61 -30.25
C VAL A 651 34.11 29.67 -31.26
N SER A 652 35.37 29.67 -31.59
CA SER A 652 35.92 30.54 -32.59
C SER A 652 35.70 30.02 -34.02
N PRO A 653 35.59 30.89 -35.01
CA PRO A 653 35.44 30.41 -36.38
C PRO A 653 36.71 29.71 -36.87
N ALA A 654 36.53 28.68 -37.68
CA ALA A 654 37.65 27.98 -38.32
C ALA A 654 38.37 28.91 -39.29
N VAL A 655 39.67 29.09 -39.06
CA VAL A 655 40.50 29.91 -39.97
C VAL A 655 40.81 29.10 -41.23
N LYS A 656 40.22 29.48 -42.32
CA LYS A 656 40.50 28.90 -43.64
C LYS A 656 41.88 29.32 -44.09
N GLN A 657 42.68 28.37 -44.61
CA GLN A 657 44.04 28.65 -45.11
C GLN A 657 44.07 28.56 -46.64
N LEU A 658 44.76 29.57 -47.25
CA LEU A 658 44.99 29.59 -48.71
C LEU A 658 46.26 28.75 -49.05
N ARG A 659 46.21 28.06 -50.17
CA ARG A 659 47.40 27.46 -50.79
C ARG A 659 47.39 27.53 -52.30
N VAL A 660 48.60 27.61 -52.88
CA VAL A 660 48.77 27.41 -54.32
C VAL A 660 48.67 25.91 -54.63
N GLN A 661 47.61 25.49 -55.31
CA GLN A 661 47.38 24.14 -55.73
C GLN A 661 48.23 23.70 -56.92
N SER A 662 48.29 24.57 -57.97
CA SER A 662 49.05 24.27 -59.15
C SER A 662 49.44 25.55 -59.86
N ILE A 663 50.53 25.50 -60.59
CA ILE A 663 51.00 26.55 -61.57
C ILE A 663 51.30 25.80 -62.86
N SER A 664 50.73 26.23 -64.00
CA SER A 664 51.08 25.77 -65.33
C SER A 664 51.50 26.91 -66.21
N LEU A 665 52.46 26.65 -67.08
CA LEU A 665 53.00 27.61 -68.04
C LEU A 665 52.87 27.06 -69.46
N VAL A 666 52.30 27.84 -70.34
CA VAL A 666 52.15 27.51 -71.80
C VAL A 666 52.67 28.63 -72.66
N GLN A 667 53.51 28.29 -73.60
CA GLN A 667 54.00 29.26 -74.58
C GLN A 667 52.93 29.55 -75.67
N GLN A 668 52.68 30.78 -75.95
CA GLN A 668 51.74 31.22 -76.97
C GLN A 668 52.46 32.17 -77.94
N ALA A 669 52.02 32.19 -79.21
CA ALA A 669 52.45 33.15 -80.23
C ALA A 669 51.71 34.47 -80.03
N SER A 670 52.43 35.60 -80.15
CA SER A 670 51.88 36.94 -80.16
C SER A 670 52.53 37.78 -81.31
N GLY A 671 52.01 37.59 -82.48
CA GLY A 671 52.60 38.08 -83.70
C GLY A 671 53.97 37.40 -83.97
N THR A 672 55.05 38.22 -84.21
CA THR A 672 56.43 37.71 -84.36
C THR A 672 57.17 37.50 -83.03
N ARG A 673 56.46 37.58 -81.90
CA ARG A 673 57.02 37.38 -80.55
C ARG A 673 56.29 36.25 -79.85
N ALA A 674 56.91 35.71 -78.82
CA ALA A 674 56.29 34.73 -77.95
C ALA A 674 55.93 35.40 -76.59
N LEU A 675 54.95 34.85 -75.92
CA LEU A 675 54.67 35.09 -74.52
C LEU A 675 54.42 33.76 -73.80
N ILE A 676 54.59 33.72 -72.49
CA ILE A 676 54.21 32.60 -71.65
C ILE A 676 52.91 32.92 -70.90
N GLN A 677 51.93 32.13 -71.03
CA GLN A 677 50.71 32.27 -70.26
C GLN A 677 50.84 31.38 -69.03
N SER A 678 50.71 31.92 -67.79
CA SER A 678 50.59 31.14 -66.55
C SER A 678 49.14 31.01 -66.19
N THR A 679 48.80 29.83 -65.75
CA THR A 679 47.53 29.54 -65.04
C THR A 679 47.86 29.09 -63.63
N VAL A 680 47.33 29.75 -62.60
CA VAL A 680 47.53 29.42 -61.22
C VAL A 680 46.17 29.02 -60.58
N GLN A 681 46.10 27.89 -59.93
CA GLN A 681 44.95 27.41 -59.17
C GLN A 681 45.22 27.68 -57.71
N ILE A 682 44.30 28.42 -57.04
CA ILE A 682 44.29 28.65 -55.60
C ILE A 682 43.14 27.89 -54.99
N THR A 683 43.44 27.10 -53.96
CA THR A 683 42.46 26.41 -53.16
C THR A 683 42.64 26.70 -51.68
N ASP A 684 41.65 26.34 -50.87
CA ASP A 684 41.88 26.15 -49.44
C ASP A 684 42.67 24.87 -49.16
N THR A 685 43.04 24.61 -47.92
CA THR A 685 43.76 23.40 -47.52
C THR A 685 42.95 22.11 -47.67
N LEU A 686 41.62 22.23 -47.86
CA LEU A 686 40.71 21.08 -48.14
C LEU A 686 40.56 20.81 -49.64
N GLY A 687 41.19 21.66 -50.51
CA GLY A 687 41.13 21.50 -51.96
C GLY A 687 40.00 22.27 -52.65
N ASN A 688 39.17 23.02 -51.92
CA ASN A 688 38.09 23.82 -52.50
C ASN A 688 38.64 25.05 -53.23
N PRO A 689 38.21 25.38 -54.47
CA PRO A 689 38.60 26.59 -55.15
C PRO A 689 38.28 27.88 -54.38
N VAL A 690 39.22 28.81 -54.32
CA VAL A 690 38.99 30.04 -53.57
C VAL A 690 38.89 31.20 -54.55
N SER A 691 37.68 31.73 -54.82
CA SER A 691 37.38 32.87 -55.60
C SER A 691 37.77 34.15 -54.85
N GLY A 692 38.18 35.23 -55.59
CA GLY A 692 38.48 36.57 -55.02
C GLY A 692 39.74 36.61 -54.16
N ALA A 693 40.62 35.65 -54.24
CA ALA A 693 41.92 35.67 -53.59
C ALA A 693 42.91 36.51 -54.42
N LYS A 694 43.58 37.48 -53.79
CA LYS A 694 44.63 38.26 -54.42
C LYS A 694 45.90 37.40 -54.44
N VAL A 695 46.41 37.12 -55.63
CA VAL A 695 47.65 36.42 -55.92
C VAL A 695 48.72 37.36 -56.33
N SER A 696 49.77 37.50 -55.56
CA SER A 696 50.98 38.26 -55.91
C SER A 696 51.96 37.31 -56.58
N PHE A 697 52.58 37.79 -57.69
CA PHE A 697 53.45 36.90 -58.46
C PHE A 697 54.64 37.67 -59.02
N ARG A 698 55.67 36.89 -59.42
CA ARG A 698 56.88 37.43 -60.07
C ARG A 698 57.26 36.54 -61.27
N TRP A 699 57.61 37.23 -62.39
CA TRP A 699 58.27 36.59 -63.52
C TRP A 699 59.77 36.88 -63.40
N SER A 700 60.60 35.89 -63.79
CA SER A 700 62.07 36.05 -63.87
C SER A 700 62.65 35.18 -65.02
N GLY A 701 63.90 35.43 -65.37
CA GLY A 701 64.57 34.78 -66.51
C GLY A 701 64.47 35.65 -67.75
N THR A 702 64.12 35.05 -68.92
CA THR A 702 64.00 35.74 -70.22
C THR A 702 63.00 36.88 -70.20
N VAL A 703 62.04 36.81 -69.34
CA VAL A 703 61.12 37.92 -69.06
C VAL A 703 61.18 38.25 -67.56
N SER A 704 60.94 39.46 -67.18
CA SER A 704 60.89 39.85 -65.76
C SER A 704 59.72 40.82 -65.51
N GLY A 705 59.24 40.76 -64.32
CA GLY A 705 58.13 41.62 -63.85
C GLY A 705 57.44 41.02 -62.61
N SER A 706 56.66 41.84 -61.98
CA SER A 706 55.83 41.40 -60.85
C SER A 706 54.44 42.02 -60.99
N GLY A 707 53.47 41.40 -60.33
CA GLY A 707 52.11 41.90 -60.41
C GLY A 707 51.22 41.17 -59.37
N SER A 708 49.95 41.46 -59.43
CA SER A 708 48.93 40.74 -58.71
C SER A 708 47.68 40.61 -59.58
N ALA A 709 46.95 39.53 -59.37
CA ALA A 709 45.66 39.27 -60.00
C ALA A 709 44.72 38.65 -58.96
N THR A 710 43.42 38.73 -59.22
CA THR A 710 42.42 38.18 -58.35
C THR A 710 41.83 36.93 -58.99
N THR A 711 41.68 35.84 -58.20
CA THR A 711 41.14 34.57 -58.69
C THR A 711 39.66 34.71 -59.11
N ASP A 712 39.29 34.03 -60.18
CA ASP A 712 37.92 33.89 -60.69
C ASP A 712 37.06 32.93 -59.73
N SER A 713 35.83 32.67 -60.18
CA SER A 713 34.92 31.73 -59.46
C SER A 713 35.46 30.30 -59.36
N ALA A 714 36.35 29.85 -60.21
CA ALA A 714 37.00 28.58 -60.18
C ALA A 714 38.34 28.60 -59.41
N GLY A 715 38.69 29.74 -58.74
CA GLY A 715 39.91 29.89 -57.96
C GLY A 715 41.18 30.07 -58.84
N ARG A 716 41.09 30.53 -60.10
CA ARG A 716 42.17 30.58 -61.02
C ARG A 716 42.52 32.05 -61.38
N ILE A 717 43.80 32.27 -61.62
CA ILE A 717 44.28 33.42 -62.35
C ILE A 717 44.95 32.93 -63.61
N VAL A 718 44.85 33.78 -64.67
CA VAL A 718 45.58 33.60 -65.93
C VAL A 718 46.36 34.87 -66.18
N VAL A 719 47.69 34.73 -66.20
CA VAL A 719 48.59 35.94 -66.35
C VAL A 719 49.57 35.73 -67.48
N PRO A 720 49.55 36.58 -68.50
CA PRO A 720 50.54 36.52 -69.53
C PRO A 720 51.87 37.18 -69.13
N SER A 721 52.97 36.67 -69.57
CA SER A 721 54.29 37.37 -69.47
C SER A 721 54.36 38.53 -70.42
N LYS A 722 55.41 39.37 -70.30
CA LYS A 722 55.83 40.25 -71.43
C LYS A 722 56.27 39.43 -72.63
N THR A 723 56.11 39.99 -73.79
CA THR A 723 56.53 39.30 -75.03
C THR A 723 58.05 39.23 -75.16
N PHE A 724 58.59 38.23 -75.74
CA PHE A 724 60.02 38.00 -75.95
C PHE A 724 60.29 37.35 -77.33
N THR A 725 61.57 37.43 -77.78
CA THR A 725 62.02 36.93 -79.10
C THR A 725 63.15 35.90 -78.99
N SER A 726 63.74 35.75 -77.79
CA SER A 726 64.87 34.87 -77.58
C SER A 726 64.45 33.58 -76.79
N ALA A 727 65.06 32.46 -77.13
CA ALA A 727 64.88 31.24 -76.31
C ALA A 727 65.58 31.49 -74.95
N GLY A 728 65.05 30.81 -73.96
CA GLY A 728 65.60 30.81 -72.58
C GLY A 728 64.62 30.38 -71.52
N SER A 729 65.00 30.36 -70.27
CA SER A 729 64.14 30.02 -69.15
C SER A 729 63.24 31.16 -68.72
N VAL A 730 61.99 30.86 -68.45
CA VAL A 730 61.00 31.75 -67.87
C VAL A 730 60.44 31.10 -66.61
N THR A 731 60.62 31.76 -65.49
CA THR A 731 60.09 31.28 -64.20
C THR A 731 58.93 32.17 -63.73
N PHE A 732 57.83 31.59 -63.41
CA PHE A 732 56.73 32.22 -62.69
C PHE A 732 56.68 31.72 -61.25
N ALA A 733 56.62 32.66 -60.32
CA ALA A 733 56.53 32.34 -58.91
C ALA A 733 55.37 33.11 -58.23
N VAL A 734 54.60 32.43 -57.40
CA VAL A 734 53.65 33.10 -56.50
C VAL A 734 54.42 33.60 -55.31
N THR A 735 54.33 34.88 -55.00
CA THR A 735 55.05 35.50 -53.89
C THR A 735 54.19 35.79 -52.68
N GLY A 736 52.89 35.70 -52.84
CA GLY A 736 51.95 35.89 -51.71
C GLY A 736 50.50 35.69 -52.11
N LEU A 737 49.70 35.28 -51.16
CA LEU A 737 48.24 35.16 -51.25
C LEU A 737 47.58 35.93 -50.14
N SER A 738 46.46 36.59 -50.42
CA SER A 738 45.64 37.23 -49.38
C SER A 738 44.16 37.24 -49.76
N LYS A 739 43.32 36.95 -48.75
CA LYS A 739 41.87 37.09 -48.81
C LYS A 739 41.31 37.29 -47.42
N THR A 740 40.31 38.13 -47.24
CA THR A 740 39.60 38.32 -45.97
C THR A 740 39.00 37.03 -45.52
N GLY A 741 39.17 36.64 -44.24
CA GLY A 741 38.69 35.39 -43.65
C GLY A 741 39.56 34.16 -43.93
N PHE A 742 40.76 34.36 -44.54
CA PHE A 742 41.74 33.31 -44.77
C PHE A 742 43.10 33.71 -44.25
N THR A 743 43.88 32.79 -43.78
CA THR A 743 45.33 32.93 -43.55
C THR A 743 46.10 32.31 -44.72
N TYR A 744 47.38 32.74 -44.89
CA TYR A 744 48.29 32.16 -45.90
C TYR A 744 49.58 31.73 -45.20
N ASN A 745 49.92 30.47 -45.36
CA ASN A 745 51.25 29.94 -45.00
C ASN A 745 51.85 29.32 -46.26
N VAL A 746 53.04 29.84 -46.71
CA VAL A 746 53.71 29.34 -47.87
C VAL A 746 54.09 27.88 -47.82
N ALA A 747 54.27 27.34 -46.63
CA ALA A 747 54.55 25.90 -46.39
C ALA A 747 53.39 24.97 -46.82
N ASN A 748 52.14 25.48 -46.93
CA ASN A 748 50.97 24.74 -47.33
C ASN A 748 50.82 24.67 -48.89
N ASN A 749 51.64 25.40 -49.63
CA ASN A 749 51.59 25.36 -51.09
C ASN A 749 52.08 24.01 -51.62
N LEU A 750 51.33 23.42 -52.57
CA LEU A 750 51.78 22.27 -53.31
C LEU A 750 52.80 22.65 -54.40
N MET A 751 52.78 23.93 -54.82
CA MET A 751 53.71 24.46 -55.76
C MET A 751 53.89 25.96 -55.51
N THR A 752 55.16 26.50 -55.52
CA THR A 752 55.45 27.92 -55.33
C THR A 752 55.92 28.59 -56.59
N SER A 753 56.53 27.85 -57.47
CA SER A 753 57.03 28.34 -58.74
C SER A 753 57.15 27.25 -59.82
N VAL A 754 57.14 27.66 -61.08
CA VAL A 754 57.37 26.74 -62.20
C VAL A 754 58.32 27.48 -63.19
N THR A 755 59.29 26.74 -63.70
CA THR A 755 60.19 27.20 -64.77
C THR A 755 59.82 26.50 -66.07
N PHE A 756 59.66 27.32 -67.11
CA PHE A 756 59.39 26.85 -68.49
C PHE A 756 60.55 27.22 -69.40
N TYR A 757 61.01 26.26 -70.19
CA TYR A 757 62.06 26.55 -71.18
C TYR A 757 61.42 26.94 -72.52
N ALA A 758 61.42 28.22 -72.81
CA ALA A 758 60.80 28.80 -74.01
C ALA A 758 61.63 28.52 -75.22
N SER A 759 61.04 28.08 -76.33
CA SER A 759 61.66 27.90 -77.64
C SER A 759 61.47 29.17 -78.54
N ARG A 760 62.38 29.39 -79.47
CA ARG A 760 62.18 30.41 -80.45
C ARG A 760 61.03 30.02 -81.39
N LEU A 761 60.11 31.00 -81.66
CA LEU A 761 59.14 30.78 -82.72
C LEU A 761 59.82 30.63 -84.07
N PRO A 762 59.38 29.72 -84.94
CA PRO A 762 59.86 29.60 -86.27
C PRO A 762 59.67 30.96 -87.04
N ARG A 763 60.73 31.45 -87.71
CA ARG A 763 60.56 32.58 -88.64
C ARG A 763 59.71 32.12 -89.82
N THR A 764 58.49 32.62 -89.92
CA THR A 764 57.76 32.45 -91.20
C THR A 764 58.50 33.23 -92.27
N ARG A 765 58.97 32.53 -93.29
CA ARG A 765 59.52 33.12 -94.50
C ARG A 765 58.41 33.84 -95.24
#